data_e129359a3168432b429719808159001b
#
_entry.id   e129359a3168432b429719808159001b
#
_cell.length_a   1.000
_cell.length_b   1.000
_cell.length_c   1.000
_cell.angle_alpha   90.00
_cell.angle_beta   90.00
_cell.angle_gamma   90.00
#
_symmetry.space_group_name_H-M   'P 1'
#
loop_
_entity.id
_entity.type
_entity.pdbx_description
1 polymer ?
#
loop_
_entity_poly.entity_id
_entity_poly.type
_entity_poly.pdbx_seq_one_letter_code
_entity_poly.pdbx_strand_id
1 'polypeptide(L)'
;MASDRDTSGGPLPLHLLEDGDPAFVDALRAVDDADALADFAAGWADDRRPGSRRLLLDYLDRPLNAYRHEGLIKRLFKRGEAAGDDEVMARFLVLFDRSVRRAMRTRSRRISREVETAEEGRALELQWAEAGYRSISQWETNLGRSILGDRPDPILQHPPRSTMPRGRMVKIGRGTSPPAEGLVPDWAVLFGVEWDGQSDIHAVPGVAQELERLRLFTVATRSYLRRRAWRYFRKLGKEHPGRYVAAASAALALYRDEDVADGLALIDNWGLVHLLFHHSPALEARPTGWYPRPGRPPGELAPAPIYESLWAEAPAAVVGLLAAARCRTVRHWAIRRVEADPERSLAALPAEGWVDVLGHDDPEVVALAARLLRGAEGLDAIEPARWLALAESASPPALDVICELVARHVGADRVTTGQAVRLAGLHPWPPARLGLDWLKAEGPRGAEADRPVLLGLLDAECGPLRPEILGWLRSVLADPADGRPGAILEFLDSRHADARAEGWAWFLAEPRARDDRETWARLLESPHDDIRLALVAELESRLAAAGKPGREDLARTLDPEAIRDLWASVLLNVHRGSRTKPAVVRQILRRLEARPADAPALLPLLGVALRSVRGPERRAGLVAVVQLVESRAEVGPLVHAAFPELQWA
;
A
#
# COMPACT_ATOMS: atom_id res chain seq x y z
N MET A 1 42.19 -43.78 -16.71
CA MET A 1 40.92 -44.07 -15.99
C MET A 1 39.99 -42.89 -16.25
N ALA A 2 39.07 -43.05 -17.16
CA ALA A 2 38.05 -42.07 -17.48
C ALA A 2 37.02 -42.07 -16.33
N SER A 3 36.84 -40.93 -15.69
CA SER A 3 35.81 -40.73 -14.68
C SER A 3 34.46 -40.66 -15.39
N ASP A 4 33.64 -41.66 -15.20
CA ASP A 4 32.21 -41.63 -15.46
C ASP A 4 31.62 -40.40 -14.80
N ARG A 5 31.28 -39.37 -15.59
CA ARG A 5 30.43 -38.27 -15.13
C ARG A 5 29.00 -38.75 -15.26
N ASP A 6 28.43 -39.00 -14.12
CA ASP A 6 27.02 -39.23 -13.92
C ASP A 6 26.22 -38.13 -14.63
N THR A 7 25.72 -38.42 -15.83
CA THR A 7 24.82 -37.54 -16.61
C THR A 7 23.40 -37.84 -16.18
N SER A 8 23.05 -37.44 -14.96
CA SER A 8 21.67 -37.49 -14.49
C SER A 8 20.90 -36.20 -14.85
N GLY A 9 20.85 -35.91 -16.15
CA GLY A 9 19.85 -35.02 -16.67
C GLY A 9 18.48 -35.69 -16.61
N GLY A 10 17.57 -35.19 -15.78
CA GLY A 10 16.23 -35.78 -15.70
C GLY A 10 15.51 -35.73 -17.08
N PRO A 11 14.61 -36.69 -17.37
CA PRO A 11 13.84 -36.68 -18.59
C PRO A 11 12.96 -35.43 -18.69
N LEU A 12 12.65 -35.02 -19.94
CA LEU A 12 11.72 -33.91 -20.19
C LEU A 12 10.37 -34.18 -19.49
N PRO A 13 9.82 -33.19 -18.73
CA PRO A 13 8.59 -33.38 -17.94
C PRO A 13 7.32 -33.29 -18.81
N LEU A 14 7.23 -34.09 -19.85
CA LEU A 14 6.18 -34.02 -20.87
C LEU A 14 4.76 -34.24 -20.32
N HIS A 15 4.59 -35.03 -19.27
CA HIS A 15 3.31 -35.23 -18.60
C HIS A 15 2.75 -33.93 -18.02
N LEU A 16 3.60 -33.07 -17.41
CA LEU A 16 3.18 -31.76 -16.91
C LEU A 16 2.78 -30.81 -18.05
N LEU A 17 3.45 -30.92 -19.21
CA LEU A 17 3.08 -30.17 -20.40
C LEU A 17 1.71 -30.61 -20.96
N GLU A 18 1.45 -31.90 -20.97
CA GLU A 18 0.18 -32.46 -21.44
C GLU A 18 -0.98 -32.01 -20.57
N ASP A 19 -0.78 -31.98 -19.28
CA ASP A 19 -1.75 -31.51 -18.27
C ASP A 19 -1.87 -30.00 -18.22
N GLY A 20 -0.94 -29.25 -18.82
CA GLY A 20 -0.86 -27.79 -18.73
C GLY A 20 -0.51 -27.28 -17.33
N ASP A 21 0.20 -28.10 -16.53
CA ASP A 21 0.59 -27.79 -15.15
C ASP A 21 1.63 -26.71 -15.09
N PRO A 22 1.42 -25.63 -14.31
CA PRO A 22 2.42 -24.56 -14.09
C PRO A 22 3.78 -25.05 -13.60
N ALA A 23 3.85 -26.17 -12.87
CA ALA A 23 5.09 -26.77 -12.40
C ALA A 23 6.01 -27.22 -13.57
N PHE A 24 5.47 -27.37 -14.77
CA PHE A 24 6.24 -27.70 -15.96
C PHE A 24 7.42 -26.77 -16.20
N VAL A 25 7.21 -25.45 -16.04
CA VAL A 25 8.24 -24.46 -16.36
C VAL A 25 9.45 -24.60 -15.41
N ASP A 26 9.21 -24.81 -14.12
CA ASP A 26 10.29 -24.99 -13.14
C ASP A 26 10.99 -26.34 -13.33
N ALA A 27 10.24 -27.42 -13.61
CA ALA A 27 10.78 -28.73 -13.94
C ALA A 27 11.62 -28.71 -15.23
N LEU A 28 11.12 -28.06 -16.30
CA LEU A 28 11.85 -27.89 -17.55
C LEU A 28 13.17 -27.10 -17.34
N ARG A 29 13.16 -26.07 -16.51
CA ARG A 29 14.35 -25.26 -16.20
C ARG A 29 15.43 -26.02 -15.45
N ALA A 30 15.08 -27.12 -14.80
CA ALA A 30 16.01 -28.02 -14.13
C ALA A 30 16.66 -29.04 -15.09
N VAL A 31 16.09 -29.25 -16.29
CA VAL A 31 16.66 -30.16 -17.30
C VAL A 31 17.96 -29.58 -17.86
N ASP A 32 19.03 -30.36 -17.93
CA ASP A 32 20.34 -29.94 -18.40
C ASP A 32 20.84 -30.71 -19.63
N ASP A 33 19.97 -31.53 -20.25
CA ASP A 33 20.21 -32.20 -21.53
C ASP A 33 19.98 -31.21 -22.69
N ALA A 34 21.06 -30.63 -23.21
CA ALA A 34 21.01 -29.59 -24.24
C ALA A 34 20.45 -30.09 -25.57
N ASP A 35 20.67 -31.36 -25.92
CA ASP A 35 20.20 -31.94 -27.17
C ASP A 35 18.70 -32.25 -27.09
N ALA A 36 18.26 -32.88 -26.01
CA ALA A 36 16.83 -33.15 -25.75
C ALA A 36 16.03 -31.84 -25.71
N LEU A 37 16.53 -30.79 -25.00
CA LEU A 37 15.92 -29.46 -24.96
C LEU A 37 15.83 -28.80 -26.35
N ALA A 38 16.89 -28.93 -27.13
CA ALA A 38 16.92 -28.36 -28.46
C ALA A 38 15.93 -29.06 -29.41
N ASP A 39 15.82 -30.37 -29.35
CA ASP A 39 14.89 -31.15 -30.18
C ASP A 39 13.43 -30.93 -29.77
N PHE A 40 13.17 -30.81 -28.48
CA PHE A 40 11.86 -30.46 -27.94
C PHE A 40 11.32 -29.11 -28.44
N ALA A 41 12.21 -28.14 -28.68
CA ALA A 41 11.84 -26.75 -29.02
C ALA A 41 10.88 -26.64 -30.23
N ALA A 42 11.06 -27.47 -31.26
CA ALA A 42 10.25 -27.39 -32.48
C ALA A 42 8.81 -27.86 -32.22
N GLY A 43 8.66 -28.98 -31.54
CA GLY A 43 7.34 -29.52 -31.16
C GLY A 43 6.58 -28.58 -30.23
N TRP A 44 7.28 -27.99 -29.25
CA TRP A 44 6.67 -27.04 -28.31
C TRP A 44 6.24 -25.74 -28.98
N ALA A 45 7.05 -25.17 -29.85
CA ALA A 45 6.70 -23.95 -30.59
C ALA A 45 5.48 -24.12 -31.52
N ASP A 46 5.30 -25.35 -32.07
CA ASP A 46 4.22 -25.68 -32.99
C ASP A 46 2.95 -26.19 -32.24
N ASP A 47 3.04 -26.42 -30.93
CA ASP A 47 1.92 -26.89 -30.10
C ASP A 47 0.89 -25.76 -29.88
N ARG A 48 -0.32 -25.94 -30.38
CA ARG A 48 -1.42 -24.96 -30.34
C ARG A 48 -2.36 -25.12 -29.15
N ARG A 49 -2.15 -26.13 -28.29
CA ARG A 49 -2.96 -26.29 -27.09
C ARG A 49 -2.84 -25.05 -26.16
N PRO A 50 -3.96 -24.52 -25.64
CA PRO A 50 -3.92 -23.29 -24.81
C PRO A 50 -3.03 -23.44 -23.57
N GLY A 51 -3.02 -24.61 -22.93
CA GLY A 51 -2.15 -24.92 -21.79
C GLY A 51 -0.67 -24.83 -22.14
N SER A 52 -0.26 -25.51 -23.22
CA SER A 52 1.12 -25.51 -23.73
C SER A 52 1.56 -24.10 -24.13
N ARG A 53 0.70 -23.35 -24.81
CA ARG A 53 0.95 -21.96 -25.18
C ARG A 53 1.21 -21.09 -23.94
N ARG A 54 0.37 -21.18 -22.92
CA ARG A 54 0.55 -20.45 -21.66
C ARG A 54 1.90 -20.75 -21.00
N LEU A 55 2.29 -22.02 -20.95
CA LEU A 55 3.56 -22.47 -20.37
C LEU A 55 4.76 -21.95 -21.17
N LEU A 56 4.66 -21.90 -22.52
CA LEU A 56 5.70 -21.31 -23.37
C LEU A 56 5.91 -19.81 -23.05
N LEU A 57 4.81 -19.08 -22.89
CA LEU A 57 4.87 -17.65 -22.57
C LEU A 57 5.43 -17.44 -21.16
N ASP A 58 5.03 -18.24 -20.16
CA ASP A 58 5.60 -18.19 -18.80
C ASP A 58 7.10 -18.50 -18.81
N TYR A 59 7.54 -19.50 -19.55
CA TYR A 59 8.95 -19.82 -19.70
C TYR A 59 9.76 -18.61 -20.22
N LEU A 60 9.23 -17.89 -21.22
CA LEU A 60 9.88 -16.72 -21.82
C LEU A 60 9.82 -15.49 -20.91
N ASP A 61 8.89 -15.42 -19.96
CA ASP A 61 8.82 -14.35 -18.94
C ASP A 61 9.83 -14.56 -17.81
N ARG A 62 10.42 -15.77 -17.69
CA ARG A 62 11.45 -16.10 -16.71
C ARG A 62 12.83 -15.54 -17.12
N PRO A 63 13.76 -15.37 -16.17
CA PRO A 63 15.12 -14.92 -16.47
C PRO A 63 15.87 -15.85 -17.40
N LEU A 64 16.71 -15.29 -18.26
CA LEU A 64 17.55 -16.01 -19.23
C LEU A 64 18.78 -16.62 -18.56
N ASN A 65 18.60 -17.58 -17.66
CA ASN A 65 19.68 -18.17 -16.87
C ASN A 65 19.58 -19.69 -16.68
N ALA A 66 18.76 -20.37 -17.45
CA ALA A 66 18.64 -21.82 -17.38
C ALA A 66 19.84 -22.49 -18.07
N TYR A 67 20.55 -23.34 -17.37
CA TYR A 67 21.75 -24.00 -17.85
C TYR A 67 21.44 -24.89 -19.08
N ARG A 68 22.30 -24.82 -20.09
CA ARG A 68 22.18 -25.57 -21.36
C ARG A 68 20.92 -25.32 -22.20
N HIS A 69 20.14 -24.29 -21.91
CA HIS A 69 18.95 -23.93 -22.67
C HIS A 69 19.20 -23.10 -23.95
N GLU A 70 20.47 -22.92 -24.37
CA GLU A 70 20.81 -22.12 -25.56
C GLU A 70 20.14 -22.60 -26.83
N GLY A 71 20.14 -23.93 -27.04
CA GLY A 71 19.51 -24.57 -28.20
C GLY A 71 18.01 -24.36 -28.23
N LEU A 72 17.36 -24.61 -27.10
CA LEU A 72 15.93 -24.40 -26.91
C LEU A 72 15.53 -22.96 -27.24
N ILE A 73 16.13 -21.97 -26.59
CA ILE A 73 15.81 -20.56 -26.77
C ILE A 73 16.06 -20.07 -28.20
N LYS A 74 17.18 -20.46 -28.82
CA LYS A 74 17.47 -20.10 -30.22
C LYS A 74 16.45 -20.69 -31.20
N ARG A 75 16.02 -21.92 -30.99
CA ARG A 75 15.04 -22.59 -31.86
C ARG A 75 13.65 -22.01 -31.65
N LEU A 76 13.21 -21.78 -30.41
CA LEU A 76 11.95 -21.09 -30.10
C LEU A 76 11.89 -19.70 -30.75
N PHE A 77 12.98 -18.92 -30.61
CA PHE A 77 13.08 -17.61 -31.25
C PHE A 77 12.93 -17.67 -32.78
N LYS A 78 13.68 -18.58 -33.42
CA LYS A 78 13.60 -18.74 -34.90
C LYS A 78 12.22 -19.19 -35.35
N ARG A 79 11.56 -20.09 -34.61
CA ARG A 79 10.20 -20.53 -34.89
C ARG A 79 9.17 -19.43 -34.72
N GLY A 80 9.23 -18.68 -33.62
CA GLY A 80 8.35 -17.53 -33.39
C GLY A 80 8.51 -16.47 -34.49
N GLU A 81 9.75 -16.15 -34.87
CA GLU A 81 10.04 -15.20 -35.96
C GLU A 81 9.49 -15.71 -37.30
N ALA A 82 9.71 -16.98 -37.65
CA ALA A 82 9.25 -17.57 -38.92
C ALA A 82 7.72 -17.70 -38.98
N ALA A 83 7.07 -18.03 -37.87
CA ALA A 83 5.63 -18.08 -37.77
C ALA A 83 4.94 -16.71 -37.73
N GLY A 84 5.70 -15.63 -37.57
CA GLY A 84 5.15 -14.30 -37.38
C GLY A 84 4.34 -14.18 -36.07
N ASP A 85 4.79 -14.87 -35.02
CA ASP A 85 4.12 -14.91 -33.72
C ASP A 85 4.48 -13.68 -32.89
N ASP A 86 3.65 -12.64 -33.02
CA ASP A 86 3.87 -11.33 -32.39
C ASP A 86 3.99 -11.40 -30.88
N GLU A 87 3.22 -12.28 -30.22
CA GLU A 87 3.21 -12.41 -28.76
C GLU A 87 4.50 -13.06 -28.23
N VAL A 88 4.98 -14.09 -28.89
CA VAL A 88 6.28 -14.73 -28.60
C VAL A 88 7.42 -13.77 -28.88
N MET A 89 7.36 -13.03 -29.99
CA MET A 89 8.38 -12.06 -30.34
C MET A 89 8.42 -10.85 -29.39
N ALA A 90 7.28 -10.45 -28.85
CA ALA A 90 7.20 -9.42 -27.79
C ALA A 90 7.98 -9.86 -26.54
N ARG A 91 7.79 -11.11 -26.09
CA ARG A 91 8.55 -11.65 -24.96
C ARG A 91 10.04 -11.74 -25.25
N PHE A 92 10.41 -12.18 -26.43
CA PHE A 92 11.83 -12.21 -26.82
C PHE A 92 12.47 -10.83 -26.87
N LEU A 93 11.76 -9.80 -27.33
CA LEU A 93 12.27 -8.43 -27.31
C LEU A 93 12.64 -8.01 -25.88
N VAL A 94 11.71 -8.18 -24.93
CA VAL A 94 11.89 -7.82 -23.52
C VAL A 94 12.94 -8.70 -22.84
N LEU A 95 12.90 -10.03 -23.07
CA LEU A 95 13.86 -10.99 -22.53
C LEU A 95 15.30 -10.64 -22.90
N PHE A 96 15.54 -10.31 -24.18
CA PHE A 96 16.88 -9.96 -24.64
C PHE A 96 17.31 -8.56 -24.19
N ASP A 97 16.41 -7.62 -24.04
CA ASP A 97 16.71 -6.32 -23.43
C ASP A 97 17.16 -6.48 -21.97
N ARG A 98 16.43 -7.27 -21.18
CA ARG A 98 16.80 -7.60 -19.79
C ARG A 98 18.13 -8.31 -19.68
N SER A 99 18.52 -9.10 -20.68
CA SER A 99 19.74 -9.93 -20.66
C SER A 99 21.03 -9.15 -20.96
N VAL A 100 20.94 -7.88 -21.40
CA VAL A 100 22.12 -7.06 -21.76
C VAL A 100 22.09 -5.76 -20.98
N ARG A 101 22.96 -5.65 -19.99
CA ARG A 101 23.09 -4.45 -19.14
C ARG A 101 24.54 -3.94 -19.17
N ARG A 102 24.70 -2.63 -19.07
CA ARG A 102 25.97 -1.96 -18.91
C ARG A 102 26.21 -1.62 -17.45
N ALA A 103 27.44 -1.79 -16.99
CA ALA A 103 27.84 -1.30 -15.68
C ALA A 103 28.39 0.11 -15.82
N MET A 104 28.03 1.00 -14.90
CA MET A 104 28.66 2.29 -14.75
C MET A 104 29.75 2.17 -13.68
N ARG A 105 30.97 2.62 -14.01
CA ARG A 105 32.06 2.78 -13.06
C ARG A 105 32.39 4.24 -12.90
N THR A 106 32.73 4.63 -11.70
CA THR A 106 33.37 5.90 -11.46
C THR A 106 34.87 5.71 -11.57
N ARG A 107 35.48 6.41 -12.53
CA ARG A 107 36.93 6.46 -12.65
C ARG A 107 37.38 7.84 -12.19
N SER A 108 38.37 7.85 -11.30
CA SER A 108 39.04 9.09 -10.93
C SER A 108 39.97 9.51 -12.04
N ARG A 109 39.77 10.70 -12.62
CA ARG A 109 40.66 11.31 -13.57
C ARG A 109 41.38 12.47 -12.91
N ARG A 110 42.70 12.39 -12.88
CA ARG A 110 43.53 13.50 -12.39
C ARG A 110 43.52 14.63 -13.40
N ILE A 111 43.22 15.83 -12.94
CA ILE A 111 43.25 17.07 -13.68
C ILE A 111 44.21 17.99 -12.96
N SER A 112 45.11 18.62 -13.71
CA SER A 112 46.01 19.66 -13.19
C SER A 112 45.79 20.95 -13.94
N ARG A 113 45.89 22.08 -13.26
CA ARG A 113 45.85 23.41 -13.82
C ARG A 113 46.93 24.27 -13.19
N GLU A 114 47.64 25.05 -14.01
CA GLU A 114 48.53 26.07 -13.53
C GLU A 114 47.79 27.34 -13.24
N VAL A 115 48.14 28.02 -12.14
CA VAL A 115 47.59 29.30 -11.69
C VAL A 115 48.72 30.25 -11.34
N GLU A 116 48.51 31.53 -11.59
CA GLU A 116 49.57 32.53 -11.40
C GLU A 116 49.67 32.96 -9.92
N THR A 117 48.55 33.05 -9.23
CA THR A 117 48.49 33.57 -7.85
C THR A 117 47.92 32.55 -6.84
N ALA A 118 48.21 32.77 -5.55
CA ALA A 118 47.64 31.99 -4.47
C ALA A 118 46.14 32.20 -4.31
N GLU A 119 45.60 33.36 -4.70
CA GLU A 119 44.18 33.68 -4.66
C GLU A 119 43.42 32.91 -5.75
N GLU A 120 43.91 32.92 -6.99
CA GLU A 120 43.37 32.08 -8.07
C GLU A 120 43.37 30.60 -7.71
N GLY A 121 44.45 30.15 -7.04
CA GLY A 121 44.55 28.80 -6.56
C GLY A 121 43.43 28.45 -5.59
N ARG A 122 43.17 29.31 -4.61
CA ARG A 122 42.10 29.10 -3.64
C ARG A 122 40.70 29.18 -4.27
N ALA A 123 40.50 30.13 -5.19
CA ALA A 123 39.25 30.24 -5.93
C ALA A 123 38.94 29.00 -6.78
N LEU A 124 39.97 28.49 -7.48
CA LEU A 124 39.83 27.27 -8.27
C LEU A 124 39.61 26.01 -7.40
N GLU A 125 40.26 25.95 -6.24
CA GLU A 125 40.05 24.88 -5.25
C GLU A 125 38.61 24.81 -4.78
N LEU A 126 38.02 25.95 -4.42
CA LEU A 126 36.61 26.07 -4.04
C LEU A 126 35.68 25.66 -5.19
N GLN A 127 35.90 26.20 -6.38
CA GLN A 127 35.12 25.89 -7.56
C GLN A 127 35.17 24.38 -7.90
N TRP A 128 36.32 23.75 -7.75
CA TRP A 128 36.47 22.32 -7.98
C TRP A 128 35.80 21.48 -6.91
N ALA A 129 35.90 21.90 -5.65
CA ALA A 129 35.20 21.24 -4.54
C ALA A 129 33.67 21.27 -4.72
N GLU A 130 33.12 22.42 -5.12
CA GLU A 130 31.69 22.58 -5.45
C GLU A 130 31.29 21.74 -6.67
N ALA A 131 32.17 21.60 -7.65
CA ALA A 131 31.97 20.72 -8.81
C ALA A 131 32.19 19.22 -8.55
N GLY A 132 32.41 18.82 -7.28
CA GLY A 132 32.53 17.44 -6.86
C GLY A 132 33.92 16.80 -7.08
N TYR A 133 34.96 17.60 -7.33
CA TYR A 133 36.32 17.12 -7.36
C TYR A 133 36.75 16.70 -5.95
N ARG A 134 37.60 15.66 -5.88
CA ARG A 134 38.15 15.13 -4.62
C ARG A 134 39.67 15.22 -4.65
N SER A 135 40.29 15.11 -3.48
CA SER A 135 41.76 15.11 -3.34
C SER A 135 42.44 16.30 -4.04
N ILE A 136 41.88 17.50 -3.85
CA ILE A 136 42.44 18.72 -4.42
C ILE A 136 43.69 19.11 -3.63
N SER A 137 44.76 19.39 -4.33
CA SER A 137 46.03 19.85 -3.74
C SER A 137 46.70 20.89 -4.60
N GLN A 138 47.35 21.86 -3.97
CA GLN A 138 48.17 22.89 -4.58
C GLN A 138 49.64 22.62 -4.27
N TRP A 139 50.50 22.88 -5.23
CA TRP A 139 51.96 22.84 -5.05
C TRP A 139 52.63 23.90 -5.89
N GLU A 140 53.79 24.33 -5.45
CA GLU A 140 54.63 25.26 -6.19
C GLU A 140 55.59 24.49 -7.12
N THR A 141 55.70 24.94 -8.34
CA THR A 141 56.65 24.43 -9.32
C THR A 141 57.62 25.55 -9.71
N ASN A 142 58.71 25.22 -10.39
CA ASN A 142 59.64 26.22 -10.92
C ASN A 142 59.02 27.14 -11.98
N LEU A 143 57.83 26.84 -12.47
CA LEU A 143 57.06 27.55 -13.47
C LEU A 143 55.84 28.28 -12.93
N GLY A 144 55.55 28.13 -11.61
CA GLY A 144 54.37 28.70 -11.00
C GLY A 144 53.68 27.76 -10.02
N ARG A 145 52.39 27.98 -9.76
CA ARG A 145 51.57 27.14 -8.90
C ARG A 145 50.71 26.21 -9.73
N SER A 146 50.63 24.98 -9.33
CA SER A 146 49.76 23.99 -9.94
C SER A 146 48.75 23.41 -8.94
N ILE A 147 47.54 23.19 -9.42
CA ILE A 147 46.46 22.56 -8.65
C ILE A 147 46.14 21.22 -9.29
N LEU A 148 46.04 20.20 -8.47
CA LEU A 148 45.61 18.87 -8.86
C LEU A 148 44.31 18.51 -8.16
N GLY A 149 43.37 17.99 -8.91
CA GLY A 149 42.14 17.42 -8.34
C GLY A 149 41.78 16.15 -9.08
N ASP A 150 41.17 15.22 -8.35
CA ASP A 150 40.60 14.02 -8.94
C ASP A 150 39.12 14.26 -9.25
N ARG A 151 38.78 14.20 -10.53
CA ARG A 151 37.41 14.30 -11.00
C ARG A 151 36.80 12.91 -11.15
N PRO A 152 35.66 12.62 -10.51
CA PRO A 152 34.92 11.40 -10.75
C PRO A 152 34.20 11.51 -12.12
N ASP A 153 34.69 10.85 -13.12
CA ASP A 153 34.02 10.75 -14.43
C ASP A 153 33.26 9.43 -14.51
N PRO A 154 31.96 9.44 -14.72
CA PRO A 154 31.22 8.22 -14.99
C PRO A 154 31.63 7.63 -16.34
N ILE A 155 32.10 6.41 -16.36
CA ILE A 155 32.48 5.69 -17.57
C ILE A 155 31.50 4.53 -17.79
N LEU A 156 30.76 4.60 -18.90
CA LEU A 156 29.98 3.47 -19.36
C LEU A 156 30.93 2.36 -19.85
N GLN A 157 30.88 1.24 -19.17
CA GLN A 157 31.59 0.04 -19.60
C GLN A 157 30.68 -0.80 -20.48
N HIS A 158 31.25 -1.41 -21.51
CA HIS A 158 30.54 -2.43 -22.25
C HIS A 158 30.18 -3.59 -21.35
N PRO A 159 29.07 -4.28 -21.66
CA PRO A 159 28.61 -5.39 -20.85
C PRO A 159 29.76 -6.37 -20.63
N PRO A 160 30.10 -6.69 -19.38
CA PRO A 160 31.12 -7.68 -19.08
C PRO A 160 30.66 -9.05 -19.59
N ARG A 161 31.60 -9.98 -19.72
CA ARG A 161 31.27 -11.39 -19.96
C ARG A 161 30.54 -11.94 -18.74
N SER A 162 29.24 -11.88 -18.75
CA SER A 162 28.46 -12.29 -17.60
C SER A 162 27.14 -12.91 -17.97
N THR A 163 26.67 -13.74 -17.11
CA THR A 163 25.31 -14.21 -17.08
C THR A 163 24.70 -13.84 -15.77
N MET A 164 23.41 -13.79 -15.72
CA MET A 164 22.81 -13.52 -14.51
C MET A 164 21.39 -13.78 -14.36
N PRO A 165 20.90 -14.17 -13.16
CA PRO A 165 19.50 -14.16 -12.83
C PRO A 165 18.93 -12.75 -13.02
N ARG A 166 17.74 -12.65 -13.59
CA ARG A 166 17.02 -11.39 -13.78
C ARG A 166 17.72 -10.33 -14.64
N GLY A 167 18.55 -10.76 -15.60
CA GLY A 167 19.21 -9.85 -16.52
C GLY A 167 20.31 -8.95 -15.92
N ARG A 168 20.67 -9.10 -14.65
CA ARG A 168 21.82 -8.42 -14.04
C ARG A 168 23.12 -9.02 -14.49
N MET A 169 24.17 -8.22 -14.53
CA MET A 169 25.48 -8.65 -14.99
C MET A 169 26.40 -8.88 -13.83
N VAL A 170 26.94 -10.11 -13.74
CA VAL A 170 28.03 -10.43 -12.86
C VAL A 170 29.31 -10.46 -13.68
N LYS A 171 30.33 -9.71 -13.29
CA LYS A 171 31.58 -9.64 -13.99
C LYS A 171 32.43 -10.87 -13.69
N ILE A 172 32.69 -11.66 -14.74
CA ILE A 172 33.62 -12.78 -14.68
C ILE A 172 34.87 -12.36 -15.47
N GLY A 173 35.97 -12.18 -14.83
CA GLY A 173 37.20 -11.85 -15.55
C GLY A 173 38.35 -11.41 -14.62
N ARG A 174 39.57 -11.63 -15.07
CA ARG A 174 40.77 -11.16 -14.37
C ARG A 174 40.79 -9.63 -14.29
N GLY A 175 41.14 -9.09 -13.12
CA GLY A 175 41.34 -7.65 -12.92
C GLY A 175 40.05 -6.84 -12.75
N THR A 176 39.02 -7.39 -12.13
CA THR A 176 37.89 -6.61 -11.65
C THR A 176 38.34 -5.76 -10.47
N SER A 177 38.29 -4.43 -10.64
CA SER A 177 38.43 -3.58 -9.46
C SER A 177 37.29 -3.91 -8.48
N PRO A 178 37.57 -3.96 -7.18
CA PRO A 178 36.50 -4.17 -6.18
C PRO A 178 35.40 -3.14 -6.37
N PRO A 179 34.14 -3.48 -6.05
CA PRO A 179 33.07 -2.51 -5.97
C PRO A 179 33.44 -1.38 -5.00
N ALA A 180 32.80 -0.23 -5.14
CA ALA A 180 32.97 0.85 -4.18
C ALA A 180 32.72 0.36 -2.76
N GLU A 181 33.45 0.89 -1.77
CA GLU A 181 33.32 0.51 -0.36
C GLU A 181 31.85 0.36 0.07
N GLY A 182 31.54 -0.80 0.65
CA GLY A 182 30.21 -1.12 1.16
C GLY A 182 29.25 -1.81 0.18
N LEU A 183 29.63 -2.03 -1.08
CA LEU A 183 28.81 -2.78 -2.03
C LEU A 183 29.30 -4.22 -2.15
N VAL A 184 28.45 -5.16 -1.82
CA VAL A 184 28.69 -6.59 -2.02
C VAL A 184 28.46 -6.92 -3.50
N PRO A 185 29.37 -7.65 -4.18
CA PRO A 185 29.17 -8.05 -5.57
C PRO A 185 27.91 -8.92 -5.73
N ASP A 186 27.17 -8.74 -6.82
CA ASP A 186 25.95 -9.51 -7.09
C ASP A 186 26.19 -11.03 -7.04
N TRP A 187 27.36 -11.50 -7.44
CA TRP A 187 27.69 -12.93 -7.36
C TRP A 187 27.84 -13.45 -5.93
N ALA A 188 28.37 -12.64 -5.02
CA ALA A 188 28.51 -13.03 -3.61
C ALA A 188 27.13 -13.17 -2.96
N VAL A 189 26.21 -12.24 -3.26
CA VAL A 189 24.80 -12.34 -2.82
C VAL A 189 24.11 -13.55 -3.44
N LEU A 190 24.33 -13.79 -4.74
CA LEU A 190 23.71 -14.88 -5.49
C LEU A 190 24.09 -16.26 -4.93
N PHE A 191 25.35 -16.43 -4.53
CA PHE A 191 25.85 -17.70 -4.02
C PHE A 191 25.93 -17.78 -2.49
N GLY A 192 25.43 -16.75 -1.78
CA GLY A 192 25.46 -16.70 -0.32
C GLY A 192 26.89 -16.74 0.28
N VAL A 193 27.86 -16.18 -0.45
CA VAL A 193 29.28 -16.17 -0.03
C VAL A 193 29.59 -14.87 0.69
N GLU A 194 30.17 -14.96 1.88
CA GLU A 194 30.73 -13.80 2.56
C GLU A 194 31.90 -13.23 1.74
N TRP A 195 31.77 -11.97 1.32
CA TRP A 195 32.80 -11.30 0.55
C TRP A 195 33.70 -10.46 1.45
N ASP A 196 35.02 -10.71 1.37
CA ASP A 196 36.03 -10.05 2.17
C ASP A 196 36.41 -8.62 1.71
N GLY A 197 35.73 -8.10 0.71
CA GLY A 197 35.99 -6.78 0.13
C GLY A 197 37.16 -6.74 -0.88
N GLN A 198 37.94 -7.78 -1.02
CA GLN A 198 39.15 -7.80 -1.85
C GLN A 198 39.24 -8.98 -2.81
N SER A 199 38.60 -10.11 -2.49
CA SER A 199 38.69 -11.32 -3.30
C SER A 199 38.04 -11.18 -4.65
N ASP A 200 38.75 -11.58 -5.69
CA ASP A 200 38.17 -11.81 -7.02
C ASP A 200 37.26 -13.05 -6.98
N ILE A 201 36.19 -13.05 -7.76
CA ILE A 201 35.29 -14.20 -7.92
C ILE A 201 36.02 -15.51 -8.21
N HIS A 202 37.17 -15.45 -8.90
CA HIS A 202 38.01 -16.60 -9.20
C HIS A 202 38.74 -17.16 -8.00
N ALA A 203 38.90 -16.41 -6.92
CA ALA A 203 39.51 -16.86 -5.68
C ALA A 203 38.56 -17.67 -4.80
N VAL A 204 37.23 -17.63 -5.09
CA VAL A 204 36.22 -18.37 -4.35
C VAL A 204 36.01 -19.75 -5.01
N PRO A 205 36.37 -20.84 -4.34
CA PRO A 205 36.26 -22.18 -4.94
C PRO A 205 34.85 -22.51 -5.35
N GLY A 206 34.67 -22.95 -6.60
CA GLY A 206 33.40 -23.37 -7.17
C GLY A 206 32.51 -22.25 -7.72
N VAL A 207 32.64 -21.01 -7.26
CA VAL A 207 31.77 -19.90 -7.69
C VAL A 207 31.98 -19.56 -9.16
N ALA A 208 33.22 -19.50 -9.64
CA ALA A 208 33.51 -19.23 -11.04
C ALA A 208 32.96 -20.33 -11.98
N GLN A 209 33.04 -21.60 -11.55
CA GLN A 209 32.46 -22.71 -12.32
C GLN A 209 30.93 -22.63 -12.34
N GLU A 210 30.32 -22.31 -11.23
CA GLU A 210 28.86 -22.19 -11.16
C GLU A 210 28.34 -20.99 -11.99
N LEU A 211 29.07 -19.88 -11.99
CA LEU A 211 28.76 -18.75 -12.87
C LEU A 211 28.92 -19.09 -14.37
N GLU A 212 29.95 -19.84 -14.74
CA GLU A 212 30.12 -20.33 -16.12
C GLU A 212 28.99 -21.30 -16.48
N ARG A 213 28.53 -22.11 -15.55
CA ARG A 213 27.39 -23.02 -15.73
C ARG A 213 26.10 -22.25 -15.97
N LEU A 214 25.88 -21.13 -15.29
CA LEU A 214 24.71 -20.27 -15.50
C LEU A 214 24.79 -19.41 -16.76
N ARG A 215 25.94 -19.33 -17.44
CA ARG A 215 26.11 -18.54 -18.64
C ARG A 215 25.42 -19.20 -19.85
N LEU A 216 24.35 -18.57 -20.32
CA LEU A 216 23.57 -19.08 -21.44
C LEU A 216 24.19 -18.68 -22.80
N PHE A 217 24.50 -17.38 -22.99
CA PHE A 217 25.06 -16.86 -24.22
C PHE A 217 26.25 -15.96 -23.99
N THR A 218 27.15 -15.88 -24.96
CA THR A 218 28.16 -14.80 -25.00
C THR A 218 27.48 -13.43 -25.16
N VAL A 219 28.16 -12.37 -24.72
CA VAL A 219 27.68 -11.00 -24.90
C VAL A 219 27.39 -10.66 -26.36
N ALA A 220 28.25 -11.14 -27.27
CA ALA A 220 28.05 -10.95 -28.70
C ALA A 220 26.78 -11.61 -29.22
N THR A 221 26.50 -12.85 -28.80
CA THR A 221 25.29 -13.58 -29.17
C THR A 221 24.05 -12.90 -28.63
N ARG A 222 24.04 -12.51 -27.35
CA ARG A 222 22.89 -11.78 -26.74
C ARG A 222 22.62 -10.46 -27.45
N SER A 223 23.67 -9.68 -27.75
CA SER A 223 23.53 -8.43 -28.49
C SER A 223 23.01 -8.64 -29.92
N TYR A 224 23.42 -9.75 -30.56
CA TYR A 224 22.90 -10.12 -31.88
C TYR A 224 21.42 -10.49 -31.83
N LEU A 225 21.01 -11.35 -30.87
CA LEU A 225 19.61 -11.78 -30.71
C LEU A 225 18.70 -10.61 -30.35
N ARG A 226 19.14 -9.71 -29.46
CA ARG A 226 18.43 -8.48 -29.13
C ARG A 226 18.16 -7.61 -30.37
N ARG A 227 19.20 -7.36 -31.18
CA ARG A 227 19.04 -6.59 -32.42
C ARG A 227 18.19 -7.32 -33.47
N ARG A 228 18.20 -8.65 -33.47
CA ARG A 228 17.36 -9.43 -34.37
C ARG A 228 15.89 -9.39 -33.95
N ALA A 229 15.59 -9.48 -32.66
CA ALA A 229 14.24 -9.29 -32.14
C ALA A 229 13.70 -7.89 -32.51
N TRP A 230 14.51 -6.84 -32.32
CA TRP A 230 14.14 -5.50 -32.76
C TRP A 230 13.90 -5.40 -34.28
N ARG A 231 14.72 -6.05 -35.12
CA ARG A 231 14.50 -6.07 -36.58
C ARG A 231 13.16 -6.66 -36.97
N TYR A 232 12.65 -7.64 -36.22
CA TYR A 232 11.32 -8.16 -36.42
C TYR A 232 10.27 -7.05 -36.28
N PHE A 233 10.27 -6.31 -35.19
CA PHE A 233 9.32 -5.20 -34.96
C PHE A 233 9.48 -4.09 -36.01
N ARG A 234 10.71 -3.76 -36.38
CA ARG A 234 10.96 -2.77 -37.41
C ARG A 234 10.42 -3.21 -38.77
N LYS A 235 10.55 -4.49 -39.10
CA LYS A 235 9.97 -5.07 -40.32
C LYS A 235 8.46 -5.07 -40.27
N LEU A 236 7.89 -5.51 -39.13
CA LEU A 236 6.46 -5.55 -38.89
C LEU A 236 5.80 -4.18 -39.13
N GLY A 237 6.37 -3.09 -38.56
CA GLY A 237 5.83 -1.75 -38.77
C GLY A 237 5.88 -1.24 -40.22
N LYS A 238 6.80 -1.76 -41.05
CA LYS A 238 6.88 -1.44 -42.47
C LYS A 238 5.93 -2.25 -43.34
N GLU A 239 5.85 -3.56 -43.07
CA GLU A 239 5.18 -4.50 -43.97
C GLU A 239 3.74 -4.80 -43.49
N HIS A 240 3.48 -4.70 -42.17
CA HIS A 240 2.20 -5.03 -41.55
C HIS A 240 1.81 -4.01 -40.47
N PRO A 241 1.53 -2.72 -40.85
CA PRO A 241 1.25 -1.64 -39.91
C PRO A 241 0.13 -1.96 -38.91
N GLY A 242 -0.94 -2.61 -39.37
CA GLY A 242 -2.08 -2.99 -38.55
C GLY A 242 -1.77 -3.97 -37.40
N ARG A 243 -0.70 -4.78 -37.53
CA ARG A 243 -0.23 -5.69 -36.48
C ARG A 243 0.80 -5.05 -35.54
N TYR A 244 1.55 -4.05 -36.05
CA TYR A 244 2.67 -3.47 -35.33
C TYR A 244 2.27 -2.88 -33.98
N VAL A 245 1.20 -2.08 -33.94
CA VAL A 245 0.79 -1.40 -32.71
C VAL A 245 0.38 -2.40 -31.64
N ALA A 246 -0.39 -3.44 -32.01
CA ALA A 246 -0.80 -4.50 -31.08
C ALA A 246 0.42 -5.25 -30.53
N ALA A 247 1.35 -5.67 -31.41
CA ALA A 247 2.57 -6.36 -31.01
C ALA A 247 3.49 -5.49 -30.13
N ALA A 248 3.63 -4.20 -30.49
CA ALA A 248 4.43 -3.26 -29.72
C ALA A 248 3.78 -2.96 -28.34
N SER A 249 2.46 -2.81 -28.27
CA SER A 249 1.74 -2.65 -27.01
C SER A 249 1.90 -3.87 -26.11
N ALA A 250 1.80 -5.08 -26.66
CA ALA A 250 2.06 -6.31 -25.92
C ALA A 250 3.49 -6.35 -25.36
N ALA A 251 4.49 -5.93 -26.12
CA ALA A 251 5.87 -5.84 -25.63
C ALA A 251 6.02 -4.78 -24.54
N LEU A 252 5.43 -3.60 -24.73
CA LEU A 252 5.51 -2.51 -23.76
C LEU A 252 4.86 -2.86 -22.41
N ALA A 253 3.76 -3.60 -22.42
CA ALA A 253 3.10 -4.07 -21.20
C ALA A 253 3.93 -5.06 -20.37
N LEU A 254 4.92 -5.73 -20.98
CA LEU A 254 5.79 -6.69 -20.29
C LEU A 254 6.95 -6.04 -19.53
N TYR A 255 7.38 -4.82 -19.88
CA TYR A 255 8.41 -4.11 -19.12
C TYR A 255 7.92 -3.77 -17.72
N ARG A 256 8.84 -3.75 -16.75
CA ARG A 256 8.59 -3.46 -15.35
C ARG A 256 9.45 -2.28 -14.89
N ASP A 257 9.11 -1.67 -13.76
CA ASP A 257 9.90 -0.57 -13.18
C ASP A 257 11.35 -0.99 -12.88
N GLU A 258 11.56 -2.25 -12.51
CA GLU A 258 12.90 -2.83 -12.28
C GLU A 258 13.76 -2.82 -13.56
N ASP A 259 13.14 -2.87 -14.74
CA ASP A 259 13.86 -2.80 -16.03
C ASP A 259 14.35 -1.40 -16.36
N VAL A 260 13.79 -0.38 -15.72
CA VAL A 260 14.02 1.05 -15.98
C VAL A 260 14.29 1.81 -14.68
N ALA A 261 15.06 1.21 -13.77
CA ALA A 261 15.32 1.76 -12.43
C ALA A 261 16.03 3.13 -12.45
N ASP A 262 16.79 3.41 -13.51
CA ASP A 262 17.48 4.69 -13.72
C ASP A 262 17.66 5.00 -15.22
N GLY A 263 18.22 6.17 -15.53
CA GLY A 263 18.43 6.60 -16.91
C GLY A 263 19.39 5.70 -17.70
N LEU A 264 20.33 5.01 -17.04
CA LEU A 264 21.21 4.05 -17.71
C LEU A 264 20.46 2.76 -18.03
N ALA A 265 19.68 2.26 -17.09
CA ALA A 265 18.81 1.11 -17.31
C ALA A 265 17.83 1.37 -18.45
N LEU A 266 17.27 2.58 -18.55
CA LEU A 266 16.43 2.98 -19.68
C LEU A 266 17.14 2.82 -21.01
N ILE A 267 18.31 3.45 -21.19
CA ILE A 267 19.05 3.42 -22.47
C ILE A 267 19.69 2.06 -22.77
N ASP A 268 19.76 1.16 -21.80
CA ASP A 268 20.16 -0.23 -22.01
C ASP A 268 19.05 -1.08 -22.62
N ASN A 269 17.80 -0.68 -22.52
CA ASN A 269 16.69 -1.37 -23.17
C ASN A 269 16.59 -0.96 -24.64
N TRP A 270 17.23 -1.70 -25.52
CA TRP A 270 17.32 -1.41 -26.94
C TRP A 270 15.97 -1.31 -27.63
N GLY A 271 15.11 -2.31 -27.40
CA GLY A 271 13.78 -2.37 -27.96
C GLY A 271 12.87 -1.29 -27.38
N LEU A 272 12.88 -1.10 -26.06
CA LEU A 272 12.08 -0.09 -25.37
C LEU A 272 12.36 1.32 -25.93
N VAL A 273 13.64 1.69 -26.02
CA VAL A 273 14.02 3.02 -26.53
C VAL A 273 13.58 3.21 -27.99
N HIS A 274 13.68 2.18 -28.82
CA HIS A 274 13.17 2.26 -30.19
C HIS A 274 11.65 2.43 -30.24
N LEU A 275 10.92 1.72 -29.38
CA LEU A 275 9.46 1.80 -29.34
C LEU A 275 8.96 3.16 -28.86
N LEU A 276 9.64 3.76 -27.87
CA LEU A 276 9.15 4.97 -27.18
C LEU A 276 9.86 6.26 -27.62
N PHE A 277 11.19 6.20 -27.92
CA PHE A 277 12.07 7.38 -27.99
C PHE A 277 13.04 7.37 -29.18
N HIS A 278 12.75 6.60 -30.23
CA HIS A 278 13.67 6.42 -31.39
C HIS A 278 14.15 7.72 -32.00
N HIS A 279 13.27 8.69 -32.19
CA HIS A 279 13.56 10.00 -32.78
C HIS A 279 13.86 11.08 -31.73
N SER A 280 14.08 10.70 -30.47
CA SER A 280 14.40 11.68 -29.44
C SER A 280 15.68 12.46 -29.74
N PRO A 281 15.64 13.79 -29.69
CA PRO A 281 16.84 14.61 -29.89
C PRO A 281 17.87 14.48 -28.75
N ALA A 282 17.46 13.91 -27.60
CA ALA A 282 18.33 13.71 -26.44
C ALA A 282 19.17 12.41 -26.55
N LEU A 283 18.81 11.51 -27.46
CA LEU A 283 19.45 10.21 -27.60
C LEU A 283 20.14 10.02 -28.94
N GLU A 284 21.20 9.23 -28.92
CA GLU A 284 21.97 8.83 -30.10
C GLU A 284 22.10 7.32 -30.18
N ALA A 285 21.67 6.72 -31.30
CA ALA A 285 21.87 5.30 -31.54
C ALA A 285 23.29 5.06 -32.10
N ARG A 286 24.05 4.16 -31.46
CA ARG A 286 25.34 3.67 -31.95
C ARG A 286 25.29 2.15 -32.12
N PRO A 287 26.22 1.52 -32.83
CA PRO A 287 26.24 0.07 -33.00
C PRO A 287 26.25 -0.72 -31.70
N THR A 288 26.73 -0.11 -30.60
CA THR A 288 26.88 -0.71 -29.29
C THR A 288 25.70 -0.44 -28.35
N GLY A 289 24.79 0.47 -28.68
CA GLY A 289 23.66 0.82 -27.85
C GLY A 289 23.17 2.25 -28.04
N TRP A 290 22.26 2.68 -27.18
CA TRP A 290 21.82 4.05 -27.08
C TRP A 290 22.72 4.84 -26.12
N TYR A 291 22.90 6.11 -26.40
CA TYR A 291 23.74 7.02 -25.63
C TYR A 291 23.05 8.38 -25.47
N PRO A 292 23.20 9.06 -24.33
CA PRO A 292 22.77 10.45 -24.21
C PRO A 292 23.61 11.35 -25.12
N ARG A 293 23.00 12.33 -25.77
CA ARG A 293 23.73 13.35 -26.49
C ARG A 293 24.36 14.35 -25.53
N PRO A 294 25.61 14.78 -25.75
CA PRO A 294 26.26 15.80 -24.93
C PRO A 294 25.40 17.08 -24.83
N GLY A 295 25.29 17.65 -23.63
CA GLY A 295 24.53 18.88 -23.37
C GLY A 295 23.01 18.74 -23.37
N ARG A 296 22.48 17.53 -23.52
CA ARG A 296 21.05 17.26 -23.40
C ARG A 296 20.81 16.18 -22.33
N PRO A 297 20.41 16.56 -21.13
CA PRO A 297 20.14 15.59 -20.07
C PRO A 297 18.96 14.69 -20.48
N PRO A 298 19.00 13.38 -20.20
CA PRO A 298 17.92 12.44 -20.53
C PRO A 298 16.70 12.56 -19.62
N GLY A 299 16.66 13.54 -18.72
CA GLY A 299 15.59 13.68 -17.72
C GLY A 299 14.20 13.99 -18.29
N GLU A 300 14.12 14.47 -19.54
CA GLU A 300 12.84 14.82 -20.17
C GLU A 300 12.75 14.23 -21.59
N LEU A 301 12.60 12.92 -21.67
CA LEU A 301 12.34 12.26 -22.95
C LEU A 301 10.88 12.44 -23.35
N ALA A 302 10.63 13.29 -24.34
CA ALA A 302 9.32 13.36 -24.97
C ALA A 302 9.07 12.11 -25.84
N PRO A 303 7.81 11.65 -25.98
CA PRO A 303 7.46 10.57 -26.88
C PRO A 303 7.94 10.85 -28.30
N ALA A 304 8.70 9.92 -28.86
CA ALA A 304 9.26 10.02 -30.20
C ALA A 304 9.49 8.62 -30.78
N PRO A 305 8.44 7.80 -30.95
CA PRO A 305 8.56 6.42 -31.41
C PRO A 305 9.00 6.32 -32.86
N ILE A 306 9.49 5.15 -33.26
CA ILE A 306 9.95 4.94 -34.66
C ILE A 306 8.83 5.12 -35.70
N TYR A 307 7.59 4.79 -35.35
CA TYR A 307 6.42 4.87 -36.23
C TYR A 307 5.35 5.77 -35.60
N GLU A 308 5.62 7.06 -35.57
CA GLU A 308 4.75 8.06 -34.96
C GLU A 308 3.32 8.02 -35.50
N SER A 309 3.17 7.92 -36.85
CA SER A 309 1.86 7.88 -37.52
C SER A 309 1.01 6.69 -37.08
N LEU A 310 1.64 5.52 -36.90
CA LEU A 310 0.89 4.31 -36.50
C LEU A 310 0.31 4.43 -35.09
N TRP A 311 1.05 5.04 -34.19
CA TRP A 311 0.56 5.32 -32.84
C TRP A 311 -0.51 6.43 -32.82
N ALA A 312 -0.37 7.45 -33.66
CA ALA A 312 -1.37 8.49 -33.78
C ALA A 312 -2.70 7.96 -34.34
N GLU A 313 -2.65 6.92 -35.19
CA GLU A 313 -3.84 6.27 -35.75
C GLU A 313 -4.50 5.25 -34.79
N ALA A 314 -3.85 4.90 -33.68
CA ALA A 314 -4.31 3.88 -32.75
C ALA A 314 -4.43 4.38 -31.28
N PRO A 315 -5.23 5.42 -31.01
CA PRO A 315 -5.39 5.98 -29.68
C PRO A 315 -5.90 4.94 -28.65
N ALA A 316 -6.74 4.01 -29.04
CA ALA A 316 -7.20 2.93 -28.16
C ALA A 316 -6.06 2.06 -27.62
N ALA A 317 -5.03 1.80 -28.42
CA ALA A 317 -3.86 1.05 -27.97
C ALA A 317 -3.02 1.84 -26.95
N VAL A 318 -2.90 3.17 -27.15
CA VAL A 318 -2.22 4.05 -26.20
C VAL A 318 -2.97 4.12 -24.87
N VAL A 319 -4.30 4.28 -24.92
CA VAL A 319 -5.15 4.27 -23.70
C VAL A 319 -5.07 2.91 -23.01
N GLY A 320 -5.07 1.79 -23.76
CA GLY A 320 -4.90 0.45 -23.20
C GLY A 320 -3.59 0.25 -22.45
N LEU A 321 -2.51 0.96 -22.82
CA LEU A 321 -1.25 0.93 -22.09
C LEU A 321 -1.32 1.62 -20.72
N LEU A 322 -2.24 2.55 -20.49
CA LEU A 322 -2.43 3.15 -19.16
C LEU A 322 -2.77 2.08 -18.11
N ALA A 323 -3.62 1.13 -18.49
CA ALA A 323 -4.04 0.05 -17.59
C ALA A 323 -3.10 -1.16 -17.63
N ALA A 324 -2.54 -1.51 -18.80
CA ALA A 324 -1.78 -2.75 -18.98
C ALA A 324 -0.29 -2.63 -18.63
N ALA A 325 0.30 -1.42 -18.68
CA ALA A 325 1.73 -1.24 -18.50
C ALA A 325 2.12 -1.33 -17.03
N ARG A 326 3.10 -2.21 -16.74
CA ARG A 326 3.69 -2.39 -15.41
C ARG A 326 4.89 -1.48 -15.14
N CYS A 327 5.35 -0.76 -16.16
CA CYS A 327 6.48 0.15 -16.10
C CYS A 327 5.99 1.60 -16.10
N ARG A 328 6.37 2.39 -15.09
CA ARG A 328 6.02 3.81 -14.98
C ARG A 328 6.47 4.61 -16.21
N THR A 329 7.65 4.30 -16.78
CA THR A 329 8.13 4.98 -17.99
C THR A 329 7.19 4.76 -19.18
N VAL A 330 6.62 3.57 -19.33
CA VAL A 330 5.64 3.27 -20.38
C VAL A 330 4.31 3.97 -20.11
N ARG A 331 3.82 3.94 -18.86
CA ARG A 331 2.60 4.67 -18.46
C ARG A 331 2.77 6.17 -18.70
N HIS A 332 3.87 6.75 -18.28
CA HIS A 332 4.16 8.18 -18.46
C HIS A 332 4.27 8.57 -19.96
N TRP A 333 4.85 7.69 -20.78
CA TRP A 333 4.83 7.87 -22.24
C TRP A 333 3.40 7.86 -22.79
N ALA A 334 2.55 6.93 -22.34
CA ALA A 334 1.16 6.85 -22.74
C ALA A 334 0.36 8.08 -22.27
N ILE A 335 0.56 8.54 -21.02
CA ILE A 335 -0.05 9.77 -20.50
C ILE A 335 0.26 10.97 -21.41
N ARG A 336 1.55 11.18 -21.74
CA ARG A 336 1.94 12.28 -22.62
C ARG A 336 1.36 12.18 -24.03
N ARG A 337 1.14 10.98 -24.53
CA ARG A 337 0.48 10.74 -25.81
C ARG A 337 -1.01 11.11 -25.76
N VAL A 338 -1.69 10.72 -24.70
CA VAL A 338 -3.10 11.07 -24.45
C VAL A 338 -3.25 12.58 -24.29
N GLU A 339 -2.35 13.24 -23.55
CA GLU A 339 -2.34 14.70 -23.38
C GLU A 339 -2.10 15.49 -24.67
N ALA A 340 -1.39 14.89 -25.62
CA ALA A 340 -1.14 15.53 -26.92
C ALA A 340 -2.39 15.56 -27.82
N ASP A 341 -3.32 14.60 -27.64
CA ASP A 341 -4.60 14.54 -28.37
C ASP A 341 -5.70 13.99 -27.44
N PRO A 342 -6.18 14.83 -26.52
CA PRO A 342 -7.13 14.40 -25.49
C PRO A 342 -8.52 14.06 -26.05
N GLU A 343 -8.99 14.77 -27.06
CA GLU A 343 -10.32 14.54 -27.66
C GLU A 343 -10.41 13.18 -28.35
N ARG A 344 -9.40 12.87 -29.17
CA ARG A 344 -9.32 11.60 -29.85
C ARG A 344 -9.09 10.42 -28.89
N SER A 345 -8.31 10.66 -27.85
CA SER A 345 -8.07 9.68 -26.80
C SER A 345 -9.32 9.40 -25.98
N LEU A 346 -10.09 10.43 -25.66
CA LEU A 346 -11.37 10.28 -24.95
C LEU A 346 -12.37 9.48 -25.80
N ALA A 347 -12.45 9.77 -27.10
CA ALA A 347 -13.32 9.05 -28.02
C ALA A 347 -12.89 7.58 -28.28
N ALA A 348 -11.66 7.20 -27.94
CA ALA A 348 -11.14 5.87 -28.15
C ALA A 348 -11.63 4.82 -27.14
N LEU A 349 -12.22 5.26 -26.04
CA LEU A 349 -12.75 4.39 -24.97
C LEU A 349 -14.12 4.94 -24.55
N PRO A 350 -15.15 4.08 -24.35
CA PRO A 350 -16.44 4.53 -23.82
C PRO A 350 -16.29 5.11 -22.40
N ALA A 351 -17.25 5.92 -21.99
CA ALA A 351 -17.23 6.62 -20.69
C ALA A 351 -17.00 5.66 -19.51
N GLU A 352 -17.65 4.49 -19.54
CA GLU A 352 -17.49 3.43 -18.54
C GLU A 352 -16.03 2.92 -18.46
N GLY A 353 -15.36 2.79 -19.60
CA GLY A 353 -13.95 2.36 -19.64
C GLY A 353 -13.01 3.40 -19.01
N TRP A 354 -13.29 4.68 -19.18
CA TRP A 354 -12.53 5.74 -18.50
C TRP A 354 -12.81 5.78 -17.00
N VAL A 355 -14.02 5.42 -16.57
CA VAL A 355 -14.33 5.24 -15.13
C VAL A 355 -13.53 4.08 -14.54
N ASP A 356 -13.31 2.99 -15.30
CA ASP A 356 -12.40 1.92 -14.85
C ASP A 356 -10.95 2.39 -14.72
N VAL A 357 -10.50 3.28 -15.60
CA VAL A 357 -9.16 3.88 -15.51
C VAL A 357 -8.99 4.72 -14.23
N LEU A 358 -10.06 5.33 -13.70
CA LEU A 358 -10.01 6.01 -12.39
C LEU A 358 -9.69 5.06 -11.23
N GLY A 359 -10.00 3.77 -11.36
CA GLY A 359 -9.66 2.74 -10.36
C GLY A 359 -8.20 2.30 -10.37
N HIS A 360 -7.34 2.91 -11.19
CA HIS A 360 -5.93 2.53 -11.31
C HIS A 360 -5.11 2.94 -10.06
N ASP A 361 -4.12 2.13 -9.69
CA ASP A 361 -3.26 2.40 -8.52
C ASP A 361 -2.28 3.57 -8.72
N ASP A 362 -1.97 3.92 -9.99
CA ASP A 362 -1.03 4.99 -10.31
C ASP A 362 -1.74 6.36 -10.28
N PRO A 363 -1.33 7.28 -9.38
CA PRO A 363 -1.99 8.57 -9.22
C PRO A 363 -1.89 9.47 -10.46
N GLU A 364 -0.86 9.30 -11.30
CA GLU A 364 -0.72 10.08 -12.55
C GLU A 364 -1.76 9.63 -13.59
N VAL A 365 -2.06 8.33 -13.64
CA VAL A 365 -3.12 7.77 -14.51
C VAL A 365 -4.49 8.25 -14.05
N VAL A 366 -4.74 8.19 -12.73
CA VAL A 366 -6.01 8.67 -12.15
C VAL A 366 -6.21 10.16 -12.39
N ALA A 367 -5.17 10.97 -12.19
CA ALA A 367 -5.24 12.41 -12.43
C ALA A 367 -5.52 12.75 -13.91
N LEU A 368 -4.94 11.97 -14.85
CA LEU A 368 -5.24 12.10 -16.27
C LEU A 368 -6.71 11.75 -16.56
N ALA A 369 -7.18 10.59 -16.12
CA ALA A 369 -8.55 10.14 -16.33
C ALA A 369 -9.58 11.14 -15.76
N ALA A 370 -9.34 11.62 -14.55
CA ALA A 370 -10.18 12.61 -13.90
C ALA A 370 -10.25 13.94 -14.69
N ARG A 371 -9.13 14.38 -15.22
CA ARG A 371 -9.06 15.60 -16.06
C ARG A 371 -9.85 15.45 -17.35
N LEU A 372 -9.75 14.31 -18.01
CA LEU A 372 -10.49 13.99 -19.23
C LEU A 372 -11.99 13.87 -18.95
N LEU A 373 -12.37 13.20 -17.87
CA LEU A 373 -13.77 12.97 -17.51
C LEU A 373 -14.51 14.24 -17.07
N ARG A 374 -13.82 15.28 -16.60
CA ARG A 374 -14.49 16.56 -16.26
C ARG A 374 -15.25 17.19 -17.42
N GLY A 375 -14.84 16.93 -18.65
CA GLY A 375 -15.49 17.43 -19.86
C GLY A 375 -16.22 16.36 -20.67
N ALA A 376 -16.27 15.12 -20.20
CA ALA A 376 -16.87 14.01 -20.93
C ALA A 376 -18.41 14.02 -20.82
N GLU A 377 -19.08 13.62 -21.90
CA GLU A 377 -20.53 13.43 -21.95
C GLU A 377 -20.89 11.98 -21.55
N GLY A 378 -22.16 11.76 -21.16
CA GLY A 378 -22.69 10.42 -20.89
C GLY A 378 -22.36 9.82 -19.52
N LEU A 379 -21.65 10.54 -18.64
CA LEU A 379 -21.29 10.05 -17.30
C LEU A 379 -22.51 9.87 -16.38
N ASP A 380 -23.55 10.66 -16.58
CA ASP A 380 -24.80 10.57 -15.82
C ASP A 380 -25.58 9.27 -16.10
N ALA A 381 -25.32 8.62 -17.24
CA ALA A 381 -25.94 7.35 -17.61
C ALA A 381 -25.28 6.14 -16.92
N ILE A 382 -24.10 6.31 -16.32
CA ILE A 382 -23.37 5.23 -15.65
C ILE A 382 -24.07 4.86 -14.35
N GLU A 383 -24.18 3.55 -14.10
CA GLU A 383 -24.84 3.02 -12.91
C GLU A 383 -24.18 3.52 -11.61
N PRO A 384 -24.96 4.04 -10.65
CA PRO A 384 -24.44 4.53 -9.37
C PRO A 384 -23.54 3.51 -8.64
N ALA A 385 -23.89 2.22 -8.71
CA ALA A 385 -23.12 1.17 -8.04
C ALA A 385 -21.64 1.12 -8.51
N ARG A 386 -21.37 1.44 -9.78
CA ARG A 386 -20.01 1.47 -10.32
C ARG A 386 -19.19 2.64 -9.77
N TRP A 387 -19.81 3.81 -9.68
CA TRP A 387 -19.23 4.99 -9.06
C TRP A 387 -18.93 4.78 -7.58
N LEU A 388 -19.88 4.15 -6.87
CA LEU A 388 -19.73 3.87 -5.43
C LEU A 388 -18.60 2.87 -5.16
N ALA A 389 -18.49 1.82 -6.00
CA ALA A 389 -17.40 0.86 -5.89
C ALA A 389 -16.02 1.53 -6.02
N LEU A 390 -15.88 2.54 -6.89
CA LEU A 390 -14.66 3.34 -6.99
C LEU A 390 -14.40 4.16 -5.72
N ALA A 391 -15.41 4.85 -5.19
CA ALA A 391 -15.28 5.64 -3.98
C ALA A 391 -14.93 4.78 -2.75
N GLU A 392 -15.33 3.50 -2.74
CA GLU A 392 -15.03 2.54 -1.68
C GLU A 392 -13.63 1.94 -1.78
N SER A 393 -13.09 1.75 -2.99
CA SER A 393 -11.87 0.97 -3.25
C SER A 393 -10.65 1.79 -3.69
N ALA A 394 -10.83 3.05 -4.07
CA ALA A 394 -9.76 3.86 -4.62
C ALA A 394 -8.65 4.17 -3.62
N SER A 395 -7.44 4.36 -4.13
CA SER A 395 -6.31 4.79 -3.32
C SER A 395 -6.52 6.21 -2.75
N PRO A 396 -6.03 6.51 -1.54
CA PRO A 396 -6.26 7.79 -0.89
C PRO A 396 -5.98 9.04 -1.74
N PRO A 397 -4.91 9.10 -2.57
CA PRO A 397 -4.65 10.27 -3.41
C PRO A 397 -5.69 10.52 -4.52
N ALA A 398 -6.48 9.50 -4.88
CA ALA A 398 -7.48 9.57 -5.93
C ALA A 398 -8.87 9.92 -5.41
N LEU A 399 -9.14 9.69 -4.12
CA LEU A 399 -10.47 9.79 -3.53
C LEU A 399 -11.12 11.16 -3.66
N ASP A 400 -10.36 12.25 -3.47
CA ASP A 400 -10.92 13.61 -3.59
C ASP A 400 -11.51 13.84 -4.98
N VAL A 401 -10.76 13.48 -6.03
CA VAL A 401 -11.17 13.68 -7.41
C VAL A 401 -12.32 12.74 -7.79
N ILE A 402 -12.25 11.49 -7.35
CA ILE A 402 -13.33 10.52 -7.59
C ILE A 402 -14.60 10.98 -6.91
N CYS A 403 -14.56 11.39 -5.66
CA CYS A 403 -15.75 11.88 -4.94
C CYS A 403 -16.30 13.18 -5.55
N GLU A 404 -15.44 14.07 -6.09
CA GLU A 404 -15.88 15.24 -6.86
C GLU A 404 -16.70 14.84 -8.09
N LEU A 405 -16.21 13.87 -8.87
CA LEU A 405 -16.91 13.36 -10.06
C LEU A 405 -18.20 12.64 -9.68
N VAL A 406 -18.14 11.80 -8.64
CA VAL A 406 -19.33 11.09 -8.14
C VAL A 406 -20.41 12.08 -7.70
N ALA A 407 -20.05 13.10 -6.92
CA ALA A 407 -20.99 14.14 -6.49
C ALA A 407 -21.64 14.91 -7.65
N ARG A 408 -20.89 15.06 -8.76
CA ARG A 408 -21.38 15.77 -9.96
C ARG A 408 -22.35 14.94 -10.79
N HIS A 409 -22.09 13.63 -10.93
CA HIS A 409 -22.78 12.75 -11.88
C HIS A 409 -23.76 11.78 -11.23
N VAL A 410 -23.73 11.65 -9.90
CA VAL A 410 -24.65 10.80 -9.14
C VAL A 410 -25.44 11.67 -8.16
N GLY A 411 -26.71 11.91 -8.51
CA GLY A 411 -27.63 12.61 -7.61
C GLY A 411 -28.00 11.76 -6.39
N ALA A 412 -28.28 12.41 -5.27
CA ALA A 412 -28.71 11.75 -4.04
C ALA A 412 -29.97 10.88 -4.25
N ASP A 413 -30.86 11.28 -5.16
CA ASP A 413 -32.09 10.58 -5.55
C ASP A 413 -31.83 9.22 -6.22
N ARG A 414 -30.64 9.01 -6.77
CA ARG A 414 -30.21 7.74 -7.41
C ARG A 414 -29.51 6.78 -6.45
N VAL A 415 -29.31 7.18 -5.17
CA VAL A 415 -28.57 6.41 -4.17
C VAL A 415 -29.53 5.95 -3.08
N THR A 416 -29.45 4.69 -2.68
CA THR A 416 -30.26 4.17 -1.55
C THR A 416 -29.69 4.64 -0.22
N THR A 417 -30.54 4.73 0.82
CA THR A 417 -30.09 5.02 2.20
C THR A 417 -28.93 4.11 2.64
N GLY A 418 -29.01 2.82 2.32
CA GLY A 418 -27.95 1.86 2.66
C GLY A 418 -26.60 2.14 1.97
N GLN A 419 -26.64 2.59 0.74
CA GLN A 419 -25.41 3.00 0.02
C GLN A 419 -24.81 4.26 0.61
N ALA A 420 -25.64 5.26 0.92
CA ALA A 420 -25.17 6.50 1.54
C ALA A 420 -24.60 6.25 2.95
N VAL A 421 -25.25 5.41 3.77
CA VAL A 421 -24.77 4.99 5.09
C VAL A 421 -23.44 4.26 4.99
N ARG A 422 -23.30 3.36 4.00
CA ARG A 422 -22.04 2.63 3.79
C ARG A 422 -20.89 3.57 3.46
N LEU A 423 -21.10 4.55 2.58
CA LEU A 423 -20.08 5.57 2.29
C LEU A 423 -19.77 6.44 3.51
N ALA A 424 -20.81 6.93 4.21
CA ALA A 424 -20.63 7.76 5.40
C ALA A 424 -19.89 7.03 6.53
N GLY A 425 -19.96 5.69 6.54
CA GLY A 425 -19.26 4.82 7.48
C GLY A 425 -17.79 4.61 7.19
N LEU A 426 -17.27 4.95 6.00
CA LEU A 426 -15.89 4.69 5.61
C LEU A 426 -14.89 5.55 6.40
N HIS A 427 -13.66 5.03 6.55
CA HIS A 427 -12.58 5.74 7.22
C HIS A 427 -12.10 7.00 6.47
N PRO A 428 -11.90 6.98 5.12
CA PRO A 428 -11.46 8.17 4.38
C PRO A 428 -12.50 9.27 4.38
N TRP A 429 -12.05 10.50 4.61
CA TRP A 429 -12.92 11.67 4.73
C TRP A 429 -13.75 11.98 3.47
N PRO A 430 -13.20 11.95 2.22
CA PRO A 430 -13.98 12.34 1.04
C PRO A 430 -15.23 11.49 0.78
N PRO A 431 -15.15 10.13 0.78
CA PRO A 431 -16.36 9.32 0.63
C PRO A 431 -17.30 9.40 1.84
N ALA A 432 -16.74 9.48 3.06
CA ALA A 432 -17.57 9.63 4.25
C ALA A 432 -18.38 10.94 4.23
N ARG A 433 -17.75 12.04 3.80
CA ARG A 433 -18.41 13.33 3.61
C ARG A 433 -19.51 13.25 2.56
N LEU A 434 -19.21 12.67 1.40
CA LEU A 434 -20.18 12.50 0.31
C LEU A 434 -21.41 11.71 0.76
N GLY A 435 -21.22 10.60 1.47
CA GLY A 435 -22.31 9.80 2.02
C GLY A 435 -23.19 10.60 2.99
N LEU A 436 -22.56 11.36 3.90
CA LEU A 436 -23.29 12.22 4.83
C LEU A 436 -24.07 13.34 4.12
N ASP A 437 -23.48 13.95 3.09
CA ASP A 437 -24.15 15.01 2.33
C ASP A 437 -25.39 14.48 1.59
N TRP A 438 -25.33 13.27 1.03
CA TRP A 438 -26.50 12.62 0.44
C TRP A 438 -27.59 12.29 1.45
N LEU A 439 -27.22 11.78 2.64
CA LEU A 439 -28.16 11.53 3.73
C LEU A 439 -28.85 12.81 4.19
N LYS A 440 -28.14 13.93 4.21
CA LYS A 440 -28.70 15.24 4.56
C LYS A 440 -29.62 15.82 3.46
N ALA A 441 -29.26 15.62 2.20
CA ALA A 441 -29.99 16.16 1.06
C ALA A 441 -31.37 15.49 0.89
N GLU A 442 -31.44 14.18 1.06
CA GLU A 442 -32.66 13.41 0.88
C GLU A 442 -33.58 13.41 2.11
N GLY A 443 -33.02 13.72 3.27
CA GLY A 443 -33.73 13.60 4.55
C GLY A 443 -34.06 12.14 4.91
N PRO A 444 -34.75 11.91 6.02
CA PRO A 444 -35.18 10.58 6.43
C PRO A 444 -36.33 10.09 5.54
N ARG A 445 -36.04 9.36 4.48
CA ARG A 445 -37.05 8.65 3.68
C ARG A 445 -37.50 7.42 4.45
N GLY A 446 -38.73 7.42 4.98
CA GLY A 446 -39.33 6.25 5.63
C GLY A 446 -38.62 5.85 6.93
N ALA A 447 -38.53 6.75 7.88
CA ALA A 447 -37.71 6.66 9.10
C ALA A 447 -37.79 5.32 9.88
N GLU A 448 -38.90 4.59 9.84
CA GLU A 448 -39.01 3.30 10.52
C GLU A 448 -38.34 2.13 9.77
N ALA A 449 -38.47 2.08 8.45
CA ALA A 449 -37.87 1.01 7.65
C ALA A 449 -36.34 1.16 7.53
N ASP A 450 -35.84 2.40 7.50
CA ASP A 450 -34.40 2.70 7.36
C ASP A 450 -33.66 2.76 8.70
N ARG A 451 -34.36 2.77 9.84
CA ARG A 451 -33.76 2.91 11.17
C ARG A 451 -32.63 1.92 11.47
N PRO A 452 -32.76 0.61 11.19
CA PRO A 452 -31.67 -0.34 11.43
C PRO A 452 -30.42 -0.02 10.57
N VAL A 453 -30.65 0.47 9.34
CA VAL A 453 -29.58 0.85 8.41
C VAL A 453 -28.86 2.10 8.92
N LEU A 454 -29.62 3.11 9.37
CA LEU A 454 -29.06 4.36 9.90
C LEU A 454 -28.25 4.15 11.16
N LEU A 455 -28.64 3.20 12.04
CA LEU A 455 -27.86 2.84 13.24
C LEU A 455 -26.46 2.32 12.91
N GLY A 456 -26.23 1.80 11.70
CA GLY A 456 -24.90 1.46 11.22
C GLY A 456 -23.90 2.64 11.23
N LEU A 457 -24.37 3.88 11.23
CA LEU A 457 -23.54 5.07 11.37
C LEU A 457 -22.88 5.23 12.75
N LEU A 458 -23.37 4.54 13.77
CA LEU A 458 -22.72 4.49 15.09
C LEU A 458 -21.33 3.86 15.01
N ASP A 459 -21.08 3.05 13.98
CA ASP A 459 -19.80 2.40 13.69
C ASP A 459 -18.95 3.16 12.66
N ALA A 460 -19.34 4.39 12.28
CA ALA A 460 -18.59 5.19 11.30
C ALA A 460 -17.12 5.34 11.71
N GLU A 461 -16.20 5.08 10.75
CA GLU A 461 -14.78 5.01 11.03
C GLU A 461 -14.07 6.36 10.86
N CYS A 462 -14.66 7.33 10.14
CA CYS A 462 -14.10 8.66 9.94
C CYS A 462 -14.18 9.49 11.23
N GLY A 463 -13.16 9.42 12.06
CA GLY A 463 -13.10 10.11 13.36
C GLY A 463 -13.39 11.62 13.29
N PRO A 464 -12.78 12.38 12.36
CA PRO A 464 -13.05 13.82 12.23
C PRO A 464 -14.50 14.16 11.85
N LEU A 465 -15.18 13.28 11.11
CA LEU A 465 -16.57 13.51 10.65
C LEU A 465 -17.60 12.92 11.59
N ARG A 466 -17.24 11.97 12.46
CA ARG A 466 -18.16 11.26 13.33
C ARG A 466 -19.01 12.18 14.23
N PRO A 467 -18.50 13.27 14.81
CA PRO A 467 -19.36 14.17 15.60
C PRO A 467 -20.51 14.76 14.79
N GLU A 468 -20.26 15.10 13.51
CA GLU A 468 -21.29 15.63 12.61
C GLU A 468 -22.31 14.53 12.20
N ILE A 469 -21.82 13.31 11.94
CA ILE A 469 -22.65 12.14 11.66
C ILE A 469 -23.56 11.83 12.85
N LEU A 470 -23.02 11.77 14.07
CA LEU A 470 -23.77 11.47 15.26
C LEU A 470 -24.80 12.53 15.60
N GLY A 471 -24.44 13.82 15.44
CA GLY A 471 -25.37 14.92 15.63
C GLY A 471 -26.55 14.87 14.64
N TRP A 472 -26.25 14.58 13.36
CA TRP A 472 -27.28 14.38 12.34
C TRP A 472 -28.14 13.14 12.65
N LEU A 473 -27.54 11.99 12.95
CA LEU A 473 -28.24 10.74 13.28
C LEU A 473 -29.18 10.93 14.46
N ARG A 474 -28.71 11.61 15.52
CA ARG A 474 -29.56 11.97 16.66
C ARG A 474 -30.75 12.81 16.23
N SER A 475 -30.54 13.82 15.39
CA SER A 475 -31.64 14.70 14.92
C SER A 475 -32.72 13.94 14.13
N VAL A 476 -32.32 12.90 13.41
CA VAL A 476 -33.22 12.05 12.62
C VAL A 476 -33.96 11.04 13.51
N LEU A 477 -33.28 10.48 14.53
CA LEU A 477 -33.84 9.46 15.41
C LEU A 477 -34.61 10.03 16.62
N ALA A 478 -34.46 11.33 16.89
CA ALA A 478 -35.20 12.01 17.98
C ALA A 478 -36.61 12.34 17.54
N ASP A 479 -37.48 11.33 17.48
CA ASP A 479 -38.91 11.55 17.25
C ASP A 479 -39.63 11.87 18.58
N PRO A 480 -40.22 13.07 18.73
CA PRO A 480 -40.99 13.44 19.93
C PRO A 480 -42.21 12.56 20.17
N ALA A 481 -42.77 11.94 19.13
CA ALA A 481 -43.99 11.16 19.20
C ALA A 481 -43.73 9.71 19.66
N ASP A 482 -42.59 9.12 19.30
CA ASP A 482 -42.32 7.71 19.55
C ASP A 482 -41.84 7.41 21.00
N GLY A 483 -41.25 8.39 21.68
CA GLY A 483 -40.88 8.35 23.11
C GLY A 483 -40.06 7.15 23.58
N ARG A 484 -39.59 6.31 22.66
CA ARG A 484 -38.87 5.06 22.97
C ARG A 484 -37.38 5.33 23.19
N PRO A 485 -36.82 4.89 24.34
CA PRO A 485 -35.40 5.09 24.64
C PRO A 485 -34.44 4.21 23.81
N GLY A 486 -34.97 3.37 22.90
CA GLY A 486 -34.18 2.39 22.15
C GLY A 486 -33.01 2.99 21.38
N ALA A 487 -33.21 4.12 20.71
CA ALA A 487 -32.11 4.76 19.96
C ALA A 487 -31.02 5.30 20.89
N ILE A 488 -31.39 5.83 22.05
CA ILE A 488 -30.44 6.30 23.07
C ILE A 488 -29.56 5.15 23.56
N LEU A 489 -30.18 3.98 23.79
CA LEU A 489 -29.44 2.78 24.22
C LEU A 489 -28.44 2.30 23.17
N GLU A 490 -28.80 2.33 21.89
CA GLU A 490 -27.86 1.99 20.79
C GLU A 490 -26.63 2.93 20.78
N PHE A 491 -26.84 4.24 20.98
CA PHE A 491 -25.72 5.18 21.13
C PHE A 491 -24.84 4.84 22.33
N LEU A 492 -25.45 4.50 23.46
CA LEU A 492 -24.73 4.21 24.70
C LEU A 492 -24.01 2.85 24.70
N ASP A 493 -24.39 1.94 23.80
CA ASP A 493 -23.74 0.64 23.59
C ASP A 493 -22.71 0.66 22.46
N SER A 494 -22.54 1.79 21.74
CA SER A 494 -21.54 1.91 20.67
C SER A 494 -20.12 1.63 21.16
N ARG A 495 -19.32 1.00 20.31
CA ARG A 495 -17.86 0.82 20.53
C ARG A 495 -17.09 2.12 20.65
N HIS A 496 -17.59 3.21 20.07
CA HIS A 496 -16.93 4.52 20.03
C HIS A 496 -17.31 5.39 21.24
N ALA A 497 -16.31 5.89 21.95
CA ALA A 497 -16.51 6.69 23.15
C ALA A 497 -17.21 8.05 22.88
N ASP A 498 -17.00 8.64 21.71
CA ASP A 498 -17.66 9.87 21.27
C ASP A 498 -19.16 9.63 20.98
N ALA A 499 -19.52 8.50 20.37
CA ALA A 499 -20.91 8.10 20.19
C ALA A 499 -21.60 7.87 21.54
N ARG A 500 -20.94 7.19 22.48
CA ARG A 500 -21.46 7.02 23.84
C ARG A 500 -21.62 8.34 24.59
N ALA A 501 -20.68 9.27 24.40
CA ALA A 501 -20.77 10.61 24.99
C ALA A 501 -21.96 11.41 24.45
N GLU A 502 -22.24 11.33 23.13
CA GLU A 502 -23.41 11.94 22.50
C GLU A 502 -24.70 11.26 23.01
N GLY A 503 -24.72 9.93 23.09
CA GLY A 503 -25.83 9.15 23.67
C GLY A 503 -26.10 9.52 25.13
N TRP A 504 -25.06 9.74 25.92
CA TRP A 504 -25.17 10.18 27.31
C TRP A 504 -25.73 11.60 27.41
N ALA A 505 -25.27 12.52 26.57
CA ALA A 505 -25.85 13.86 26.51
C ALA A 505 -27.32 13.84 26.09
N TRP A 506 -27.68 12.95 25.17
CA TRP A 506 -29.08 12.76 24.77
C TRP A 506 -29.92 12.16 25.90
N PHE A 507 -29.44 11.11 26.57
CA PHE A 507 -30.09 10.50 27.73
C PHE A 507 -30.40 11.53 28.83
N LEU A 508 -29.45 12.40 29.15
CA LEU A 508 -29.66 13.44 30.18
C LEU A 508 -30.67 14.51 29.74
N ALA A 509 -30.76 14.79 28.43
CA ALA A 509 -31.68 15.78 27.88
C ALA A 509 -33.12 15.26 27.71
N GLU A 510 -33.32 13.92 27.67
CA GLU A 510 -34.64 13.30 27.45
C GLU A 510 -35.22 12.77 28.77
N PRO A 511 -36.21 13.50 29.37
CA PRO A 511 -36.77 13.11 30.65
C PRO A 511 -37.42 11.72 30.68
N ARG A 512 -38.04 11.31 29.56
CA ARG A 512 -38.69 10.00 29.45
C ARG A 512 -37.70 8.86 29.57
N ALA A 513 -36.55 8.95 28.88
CA ALA A 513 -35.47 7.96 28.98
C ALA A 513 -34.76 8.03 30.33
N ARG A 514 -34.50 9.25 30.79
CA ARG A 514 -33.76 9.51 32.04
C ARG A 514 -34.50 9.00 33.28
N ASP A 515 -35.82 9.00 33.27
CA ASP A 515 -36.66 8.56 34.41
C ASP A 515 -37.26 7.17 34.19
N ASP A 516 -36.94 6.50 33.06
CA ASP A 516 -37.43 5.16 32.74
C ASP A 516 -36.59 4.06 33.41
N ARG A 517 -37.28 3.20 34.17
CA ARG A 517 -36.66 2.11 34.94
C ARG A 517 -36.00 1.06 34.04
N GLU A 518 -36.60 0.72 32.91
CA GLU A 518 -36.06 -0.30 31.99
C GLU A 518 -34.75 0.19 31.33
N THR A 519 -34.72 1.44 30.93
CA THR A 519 -33.51 2.10 30.41
C THR A 519 -32.37 2.02 31.44
N TRP A 520 -32.65 2.35 32.70
CA TRP A 520 -31.64 2.24 33.75
C TRP A 520 -31.17 0.80 33.97
N ALA A 521 -32.06 -0.18 33.96
CA ALA A 521 -31.69 -1.58 34.11
C ALA A 521 -30.67 -2.00 33.04
N ARG A 522 -30.93 -1.67 31.78
CA ARG A 522 -29.99 -1.95 30.68
C ARG A 522 -28.67 -1.20 30.82
N LEU A 523 -28.69 0.05 31.24
CA LEU A 523 -27.47 0.85 31.42
C LEU A 523 -26.59 0.32 32.57
N LEU A 524 -27.18 -0.22 33.63
CA LEU A 524 -26.43 -0.85 34.73
C LEU A 524 -25.62 -2.06 34.26
N GLU A 525 -26.07 -2.76 33.24
CA GLU A 525 -25.39 -3.90 32.62
C GLU A 525 -24.31 -3.47 31.58
N SER A 526 -24.16 -2.17 31.29
CA SER A 526 -23.21 -1.67 30.27
C SER A 526 -21.79 -2.19 30.49
N PRO A 527 -21.11 -2.69 29.45
CA PRO A 527 -19.72 -3.13 29.53
C PRO A 527 -18.74 -1.95 29.58
N HIS A 528 -19.21 -0.72 29.30
CA HIS A 528 -18.36 0.45 29.08
C HIS A 528 -18.07 1.20 30.38
N ASP A 529 -16.80 1.37 30.73
CA ASP A 529 -16.38 2.05 31.96
C ASP A 529 -16.81 3.52 32.02
N ASP A 530 -16.82 4.22 30.90
CA ASP A 530 -17.26 5.62 30.81
C ASP A 530 -18.74 5.76 31.16
N ILE A 531 -19.58 4.84 30.69
CA ILE A 531 -21.00 4.81 31.04
C ILE A 531 -21.20 4.45 32.51
N ARG A 532 -20.50 3.45 33.04
CA ARG A 532 -20.54 3.09 34.47
C ARG A 532 -20.19 4.26 35.39
N LEU A 533 -19.14 5.01 35.01
CA LEU A 533 -18.71 6.19 35.77
C LEU A 533 -19.74 7.33 35.67
N ALA A 534 -20.33 7.51 34.49
CA ALA A 534 -21.38 8.50 34.28
C ALA A 534 -22.67 8.16 35.08
N LEU A 535 -23.05 6.88 35.12
CA LEU A 535 -24.19 6.41 35.95
C LEU A 535 -23.98 6.68 37.44
N VAL A 536 -22.77 6.41 37.96
CA VAL A 536 -22.44 6.73 39.36
C VAL A 536 -22.58 8.23 39.64
N ALA A 537 -22.12 9.08 38.72
CA ALA A 537 -22.23 10.54 38.87
C ALA A 537 -23.68 11.01 38.81
N GLU A 538 -24.51 10.44 37.93
CA GLU A 538 -25.93 10.78 37.83
C GLU A 538 -26.71 10.27 39.06
N LEU A 539 -26.43 9.08 39.58
CA LEU A 539 -27.00 8.58 40.84
C LEU A 539 -26.64 9.50 42.01
N GLU A 540 -25.39 9.97 42.11
CA GLU A 540 -24.97 10.92 43.15
C GLU A 540 -25.72 12.26 43.03
N SER A 541 -25.89 12.78 41.80
CA SER A 541 -26.67 14.00 41.55
C SER A 541 -28.13 13.86 41.98
N ARG A 542 -28.74 12.72 41.69
CA ARG A 542 -30.14 12.42 42.08
C ARG A 542 -30.30 12.26 43.59
N LEU A 543 -29.37 11.58 44.24
CA LEU A 543 -29.39 11.43 45.71
C LEU A 543 -29.18 12.78 46.42
N ALA A 544 -28.36 13.68 45.86
CA ALA A 544 -28.20 15.03 46.38
C ALA A 544 -29.45 15.92 46.18
N ALA A 545 -30.27 15.60 45.18
CA ALA A 545 -31.53 16.28 44.89
C ALA A 545 -32.75 15.65 45.57
N ALA A 546 -32.59 14.48 46.24
CA ALA A 546 -33.62 13.78 46.97
C ALA A 546 -34.07 14.65 48.17
N GLY A 547 -35.30 15.10 48.16
CA GLY A 547 -35.88 16.06 49.11
C GLY A 547 -36.65 17.19 48.43
N LYS A 548 -36.58 17.32 47.09
CA LYS A 548 -37.43 18.21 46.32
C LYS A 548 -38.73 17.49 45.91
N PRO A 549 -39.93 18.07 46.15
CA PRO A 549 -41.20 17.44 45.79
C PRO A 549 -41.25 17.18 44.28
N GLY A 550 -41.67 15.95 43.88
CA GLY A 550 -41.88 15.54 42.48
C GLY A 550 -40.79 14.66 41.84
N ARG A 551 -39.70 14.31 42.54
CA ARG A 551 -38.77 13.27 42.11
C ARG A 551 -38.86 12.04 42.95
N GLU A 552 -39.52 10.99 42.46
CA GLU A 552 -39.42 9.67 43.07
C GLU A 552 -37.96 9.23 43.10
N ASP A 553 -37.58 8.60 44.23
CA ASP A 553 -36.22 8.10 44.42
C ASP A 553 -36.02 6.86 43.53
N LEU A 554 -35.62 7.09 42.27
CA LEU A 554 -35.39 6.03 41.29
C LEU A 554 -34.38 4.99 41.82
N ALA A 555 -33.44 5.41 42.66
CA ALA A 555 -32.46 4.51 43.28
C ALA A 555 -33.12 3.49 44.24
N ARG A 556 -34.34 3.76 44.72
CA ARG A 556 -35.13 2.79 45.54
C ARG A 556 -35.86 1.77 44.69
N THR A 557 -36.11 2.05 43.42
CA THR A 557 -36.85 1.21 42.49
C THR A 557 -35.97 0.34 41.60
N LEU A 558 -34.67 0.66 41.47
CA LEU A 558 -33.70 -0.12 40.72
C LEU A 558 -33.34 -1.42 41.48
N ASP A 559 -32.93 -2.42 40.70
CA ASP A 559 -32.48 -3.69 41.25
C ASP A 559 -31.23 -3.52 42.14
N PRO A 560 -31.32 -3.94 43.44
CA PRO A 560 -30.19 -3.81 44.36
C PRO A 560 -28.95 -4.57 43.95
N GLU A 561 -29.08 -5.69 43.24
CA GLU A 561 -27.96 -6.48 42.78
C GLU A 561 -27.24 -5.77 41.63
N ALA A 562 -27.97 -5.24 40.64
CA ALA A 562 -27.41 -4.49 39.54
C ALA A 562 -26.65 -3.23 40.01
N ILE A 563 -27.19 -2.51 41.02
CA ILE A 563 -26.48 -1.37 41.62
C ILE A 563 -25.21 -1.82 42.34
N ARG A 564 -25.26 -2.92 43.09
CA ARG A 564 -24.10 -3.49 43.76
C ARG A 564 -23.00 -3.84 42.73
N ASP A 565 -23.38 -4.45 41.63
CA ASP A 565 -22.46 -4.86 40.58
C ASP A 565 -21.84 -3.65 39.85
N LEU A 566 -22.60 -2.56 39.63
CA LEU A 566 -22.06 -1.28 39.19
C LEU A 566 -21.00 -0.76 40.16
N TRP A 567 -21.32 -0.72 41.48
CA TRP A 567 -20.36 -0.25 42.48
C TRP A 567 -19.11 -1.12 42.54
N ALA A 568 -19.27 -2.45 42.49
CA ALA A 568 -18.17 -3.39 42.46
C ALA A 568 -17.27 -3.16 41.23
N SER A 569 -17.87 -3.03 40.05
CA SER A 569 -17.13 -2.81 38.81
C SER A 569 -16.29 -1.52 38.83
N VAL A 570 -16.81 -0.44 39.41
CA VAL A 570 -16.09 0.82 39.57
C VAL A 570 -14.99 0.75 40.61
N LEU A 571 -15.26 0.16 41.79
CA LEU A 571 -14.29 0.06 42.88
C LEU A 571 -13.11 -0.84 42.52
N LEU A 572 -13.35 -1.97 41.84
CA LEU A 572 -12.33 -2.93 41.44
C LEU A 572 -11.51 -2.48 40.22
N ASN A 573 -11.99 -1.48 39.45
CA ASN A 573 -11.23 -0.99 38.30
C ASN A 573 -9.97 -0.23 38.77
N VAL A 574 -8.81 -0.82 38.51
CA VAL A 574 -7.51 -0.28 38.95
C VAL A 574 -7.07 0.95 38.12
N HIS A 575 -7.46 1.03 36.87
CA HIS A 575 -6.93 2.01 35.93
C HIS A 575 -7.80 3.26 35.79
N ARG A 576 -9.10 3.17 36.03
CA ARG A 576 -10.05 4.26 35.79
C ARG A 576 -10.89 4.57 37.06
N GLY A 577 -11.52 5.71 37.08
CA GLY A 577 -12.54 6.05 38.08
C GLY A 577 -12.02 6.56 39.42
N SER A 578 -10.76 6.91 39.59
CA SER A 578 -10.21 7.33 40.87
C SER A 578 -10.94 8.50 41.54
N ARG A 579 -11.51 9.42 40.77
CA ARG A 579 -12.31 10.57 41.26
C ARG A 579 -13.75 10.16 41.63
N THR A 580 -14.27 9.11 40.99
CA THR A 580 -15.65 8.62 41.17
C THR A 580 -15.76 7.62 42.32
N LYS A 581 -14.70 6.89 42.65
CA LYS A 581 -14.70 5.88 43.72
C LYS A 581 -15.16 6.43 45.11
N PRO A 582 -14.74 7.62 45.55
CA PRO A 582 -15.30 8.20 46.78
C PRO A 582 -16.82 8.44 46.73
N ALA A 583 -17.39 8.74 45.55
CA ALA A 583 -18.84 8.85 45.41
C ALA A 583 -19.53 7.49 45.58
N VAL A 584 -18.97 6.42 44.98
CA VAL A 584 -19.45 5.06 45.20
C VAL A 584 -19.44 4.71 46.68
N VAL A 585 -18.36 5.00 47.38
CA VAL A 585 -18.29 4.75 48.86
C VAL A 585 -19.40 5.49 49.61
N ARG A 586 -19.68 6.75 49.29
CA ARG A 586 -20.78 7.50 49.88
C ARG A 586 -22.15 6.90 49.55
N GLN A 587 -22.35 6.42 48.34
CA GLN A 587 -23.60 5.75 47.95
C GLN A 587 -23.80 4.45 48.71
N ILE A 588 -22.75 3.65 48.88
CA ILE A 588 -22.79 2.43 49.71
C ILE A 588 -23.11 2.77 51.14
N LEU A 589 -22.48 3.79 51.74
CA LEU A 589 -22.77 4.23 53.10
C LEU A 589 -24.24 4.62 53.26
N ARG A 590 -24.78 5.49 52.41
CA ARG A 590 -26.19 5.89 52.44
C ARG A 590 -27.15 4.70 52.32
N ARG A 591 -26.79 3.71 51.52
CA ARG A 591 -27.55 2.49 51.36
C ARG A 591 -27.56 1.67 52.66
N LEU A 592 -26.41 1.53 53.31
CA LEU A 592 -26.26 0.82 54.59
C LEU A 592 -26.97 1.54 55.74
N GLU A 593 -26.93 2.89 55.78
CA GLU A 593 -27.67 3.69 56.72
C GLU A 593 -29.19 3.53 56.55
N ALA A 594 -29.68 3.40 55.30
CA ALA A 594 -31.08 3.22 55.01
C ALA A 594 -31.55 1.76 55.17
N ARG A 595 -30.68 0.79 54.91
CA ARG A 595 -30.95 -0.66 54.97
C ARG A 595 -29.78 -1.43 55.59
N PRO A 596 -29.66 -1.48 56.91
CA PRO A 596 -28.60 -2.21 57.61
C PRO A 596 -28.51 -3.70 57.27
N ALA A 597 -29.62 -4.32 56.85
CA ALA A 597 -29.67 -5.72 56.41
C ALA A 597 -28.79 -6.01 55.15
N ASP A 598 -28.44 -5.00 54.35
CA ASP A 598 -27.57 -5.14 53.16
C ASP A 598 -26.08 -5.24 53.57
N ALA A 599 -25.72 -5.10 54.85
CA ALA A 599 -24.34 -5.08 55.32
C ALA A 599 -23.49 -6.30 54.88
N PRO A 600 -23.98 -7.55 54.95
CA PRO A 600 -23.17 -8.70 54.50
C PRO A 600 -22.76 -8.62 53.05
N ALA A 601 -23.60 -8.05 52.19
CA ALA A 601 -23.33 -7.92 50.76
C ALA A 601 -22.46 -6.70 50.42
N LEU A 602 -22.51 -5.61 51.21
CA LEU A 602 -21.87 -4.33 50.85
C LEU A 602 -20.57 -4.03 51.62
N LEU A 603 -20.40 -4.60 52.84
CA LEU A 603 -19.15 -4.43 53.58
C LEU A 603 -17.89 -4.90 52.82
N PRO A 604 -17.94 -6.02 52.05
CA PRO A 604 -16.81 -6.40 51.21
C PRO A 604 -16.37 -5.31 50.23
N LEU A 605 -17.34 -4.56 49.66
CA LEU A 605 -17.03 -3.45 48.73
C LEU A 605 -16.40 -2.26 49.46
N LEU A 606 -16.87 -1.92 50.66
CA LEU A 606 -16.18 -0.93 51.51
C LEU A 606 -14.75 -1.36 51.83
N GLY A 607 -14.52 -2.68 52.02
CA GLY A 607 -13.20 -3.26 52.23
C GLY A 607 -12.24 -3.04 51.06
N VAL A 608 -12.72 -3.07 49.83
CA VAL A 608 -11.92 -2.74 48.64
C VAL A 608 -11.44 -1.29 48.74
N ALA A 609 -12.30 -0.35 49.08
CA ALA A 609 -11.93 1.05 49.23
C ALA A 609 -11.01 1.29 50.43
N LEU A 610 -11.28 0.68 51.56
CA LEU A 610 -10.51 0.80 52.80
C LEU A 610 -9.06 0.32 52.61
N ARG A 611 -8.86 -0.79 51.87
CA ARG A 611 -7.58 -1.43 51.63
C ARG A 611 -6.88 -0.88 50.37
N SER A 612 -7.47 0.17 49.74
CA SER A 612 -6.86 0.78 48.55
C SER A 612 -5.52 1.43 48.87
N VAL A 613 -4.54 1.23 48.00
CA VAL A 613 -3.25 1.94 48.07
C VAL A 613 -3.37 3.44 47.77
N ARG A 614 -4.50 3.86 47.22
CA ARG A 614 -4.76 5.27 46.86
C ARG A 614 -5.37 6.02 48.06
N GLY A 615 -4.67 7.06 48.51
CA GLY A 615 -5.03 7.82 49.71
C GLY A 615 -6.49 8.35 49.74
N PRO A 616 -7.05 8.93 48.67
CA PRO A 616 -8.42 9.40 48.63
C PRO A 616 -9.47 8.29 48.79
N GLU A 617 -9.25 7.15 48.14
CA GLU A 617 -10.14 5.99 48.21
C GLU A 617 -10.14 5.40 49.66
N ARG A 618 -8.93 5.18 50.20
CA ARG A 618 -8.76 4.66 51.57
C ARG A 618 -9.36 5.59 52.60
N ARG A 619 -9.18 6.90 52.47
CA ARG A 619 -9.81 7.87 53.38
C ARG A 619 -11.34 7.81 53.32
N ALA A 620 -11.90 7.76 52.10
CA ALA A 620 -13.34 7.65 51.92
C ALA A 620 -13.89 6.36 52.57
N GLY A 621 -13.22 5.20 52.38
CA GLY A 621 -13.54 3.94 52.99
C GLY A 621 -13.51 4.01 54.52
N LEU A 622 -12.46 4.59 55.08
CA LEU A 622 -12.33 4.73 56.54
C LEU A 622 -13.44 5.63 57.14
N VAL A 623 -13.69 6.80 56.52
CA VAL A 623 -14.74 7.72 56.96
C VAL A 623 -16.11 7.03 56.89
N ALA A 624 -16.40 6.29 55.82
CA ALA A 624 -17.67 5.58 55.66
C ALA A 624 -17.87 4.51 56.73
N VAL A 625 -16.83 3.76 57.07
CA VAL A 625 -16.91 2.72 58.11
C VAL A 625 -17.12 3.33 59.47
N VAL A 626 -16.43 4.42 59.81
CA VAL A 626 -16.61 5.13 61.09
C VAL A 626 -18.05 5.68 61.20
N GLN A 627 -18.50 6.42 60.17
CA GLN A 627 -19.87 6.98 60.16
C GLN A 627 -20.96 5.91 60.25
N LEU A 628 -20.74 4.75 59.60
CA LEU A 628 -21.69 3.64 59.64
C LEU A 628 -21.85 3.08 61.09
N VAL A 629 -20.75 2.90 61.81
CA VAL A 629 -20.79 2.41 63.21
C VAL A 629 -21.43 3.44 64.13
N GLU A 630 -21.14 4.73 63.94
CA GLU A 630 -21.74 5.82 64.72
C GLU A 630 -23.24 5.98 64.44
N SER A 631 -23.67 5.85 63.19
CA SER A 631 -25.08 6.06 62.80
C SER A 631 -25.96 4.80 62.97
N ARG A 632 -25.37 3.60 62.94
CA ARG A 632 -26.02 2.30 62.96
C ARG A 632 -25.28 1.29 63.86
N ALA A 633 -25.44 1.42 65.17
CA ALA A 633 -24.75 0.57 66.15
C ALA A 633 -25.00 -0.93 65.93
N GLU A 634 -26.20 -1.30 65.43
CA GLU A 634 -26.54 -2.67 65.09
C GLU A 634 -25.66 -3.35 64.05
N VAL A 635 -24.98 -2.58 63.17
CA VAL A 635 -24.06 -3.10 62.16
C VAL A 635 -22.65 -3.28 62.73
N GLY A 636 -22.36 -2.73 63.90
CA GLY A 636 -21.05 -2.78 64.54
C GLY A 636 -20.37 -4.16 64.58
N PRO A 637 -21.06 -5.21 65.04
CA PRO A 637 -20.47 -6.56 65.06
C PRO A 637 -20.06 -7.09 63.67
N LEU A 638 -20.85 -6.77 62.63
CA LEU A 638 -20.52 -7.17 61.26
C LEU A 638 -19.34 -6.39 60.71
N VAL A 639 -19.25 -5.10 61.06
CA VAL A 639 -18.10 -4.23 60.67
C VAL A 639 -16.81 -4.72 61.33
N HIS A 640 -16.87 -5.05 62.63
CA HIS A 640 -15.71 -5.62 63.34
C HIS A 640 -15.24 -6.96 62.72
N ALA A 641 -16.18 -7.81 62.34
CA ALA A 641 -15.88 -9.08 61.69
C ALA A 641 -15.28 -8.87 60.26
N ALA A 642 -15.77 -7.87 59.53
CA ALA A 642 -15.28 -7.57 58.15
C ALA A 642 -13.93 -6.85 58.13
N PHE A 643 -13.63 -6.07 59.18
CA PHE A 643 -12.42 -5.21 59.24
C PHE A 643 -11.68 -5.40 60.59
N PRO A 644 -11.13 -6.61 60.85
CA PRO A 644 -10.44 -6.91 62.11
C PRO A 644 -9.15 -6.08 62.28
N GLU A 645 -8.64 -5.49 61.21
CA GLU A 645 -7.49 -4.60 61.25
C GLU A 645 -7.77 -3.23 61.85
N LEU A 646 -9.03 -2.83 62.01
CA LEU A 646 -9.38 -1.55 62.62
C LEU A 646 -9.49 -1.70 64.15
N GLN A 647 -8.75 -0.86 64.87
CA GLN A 647 -8.88 -0.77 66.31
C GLN A 647 -9.94 0.29 66.64
N TRP A 648 -10.99 -0.14 67.36
CA TRP A 648 -12.07 0.69 67.84
C TRP A 648 -11.79 1.11 69.29
N ALA A 649 -11.77 2.41 69.55
CA ALA A 649 -11.57 2.93 70.89
C ALA A 649 -12.86 2.82 71.70
#